data_3a51a7fefea73a193738efed9095c658
#
_entry.id   3a51a7fefea73a193738efed9095c658
#
_cell.length_a   1.000
_cell.length_b   1.000
_cell.length_c   1.000
_cell.angle_alpha   90.00
_cell.angle_beta   90.00
_cell.angle_gamma   90.00
#
_symmetry.space_group_name_H-M   'P 1'
#
loop_
_entity.id
_entity.type
_entity.pdbx_description
1 polymer ?
#
loop_
_entity_poly.entity_id
_entity_poly.type
_entity_poly.pdbx_seq_one_letter_code
_entity_poly.pdbx_strand_id
1 'polypeptide(L)'
;MYMKIRSVFSCLLISAVSMLAARAADQLEGRAVLPAATFAQGPTSGQQLGPNPINGQPVPFLNKQPVQGFSAVQDNGDGTFNVMPDNGFGALENSADFHLRVYHIQPDFKTKDGGSGTISVLGFFELRDPDKRIPFTITEQFTDERILTGADFDIESMQRAADGTLWFGDEFGPFLLHTDASGKVLEAPFHLPDFDNPGKEIRAPQNPFNEEATTVRIMNAARHHARLHGNNKAPVCSPWEVMLDDGNANTFVDNRQAPPVGSGLAPASSEIHNIASIQAAGYPVVTYTVDNTARMTELLTLKINGIISDRSDLLYGAVASYDANADGTPGDYLDADGLIDIAKIDAQGHRGSRDLRPENTLPAMEAGLDNLMTTLETDCGITSDGIPILSHDPHIQAQKCSRTDGVPYEDVAAEVLIKDLTVAEIQEQFRCDKLFRGPTQQNDPALSPVTVDFFGGDASQIYVLPTLQQLFDFVTFYTTYYRTGPGSGHPMATKRWKNAQRVRFNVETKVNPRTDEDPLHPGQIFALRTIEPTPFAQKVANVIVSNGMQERADIQSFDFRTLLVVQEQFPQIRTVYLFGDFPKFDDPAIAGSDDGTNMQPQAGAGPNTPWMAGMFWPYRSTKLTQPFRAQTSGGFEGMAITPDKHRLLPLLEKPLAGDDQRTILMHEFDLASSSYTGNRFKYQFDPRGVSIGDFILTDEEHGLIIERDNTQGNLNGFKAVYKITLGAPGTFVNKELAVDLLRISDPHRISEPGQPGDVGIGRNFAFPFTTIEDVLFFDQKHIGVLNDNNFPFSVGRHVGSGQPDDEEFIIIKLDRPL
;
A
#
# COMPACT_ATOMS: atom_id res chain seq x y z
N MET A 1 33.41 -88.84 18.11
CA MET A 1 34.77 -89.19 18.62
C MET A 1 35.49 -87.86 18.85
N TYR A 2 35.79 -87.54 20.13
CA TYR A 2 36.74 -86.59 20.66
C TYR A 2 36.53 -85.08 20.27
N MET A 3 36.74 -84.08 21.06
CA MET A 3 36.82 -83.94 22.55
C MET A 3 36.85 -82.44 22.86
N LYS A 4 36.32 -82.09 23.98
CA LYS A 4 36.23 -80.69 24.55
C LYS A 4 37.61 -80.01 24.68
N ILE A 5 37.73 -78.71 24.50
CA ILE A 5 38.50 -77.84 25.42
C ILE A 5 37.76 -76.54 25.56
N ARG A 6 37.42 -76.09 26.79
CA ARG A 6 36.97 -74.79 27.24
C ARG A 6 38.17 -73.94 27.47
N SER A 7 38.12 -72.73 27.01
CA SER A 7 38.94 -71.60 27.50
C SER A 7 38.05 -70.47 27.94
N VAL A 8 38.13 -70.18 29.22
CA VAL A 8 37.47 -69.06 29.85
C VAL A 8 38.30 -67.77 29.58
N PHE A 9 37.75 -66.83 28.90
CA PHE A 9 38.28 -65.40 28.87
C PHE A 9 37.36 -64.61 29.69
N SER A 10 37.78 -64.11 30.85
CA SER A 10 37.16 -63.04 31.61
C SER A 10 37.44 -61.72 30.93
N CYS A 11 36.44 -61.17 30.29
CA CYS A 11 36.47 -59.71 29.91
C CYS A 11 36.03 -58.88 31.09
N LEU A 12 36.95 -58.12 31.68
CA LEU A 12 36.61 -57.02 32.54
C LEU A 12 35.94 -55.91 31.68
N LEU A 13 34.65 -55.72 31.83
CA LEU A 13 33.95 -54.50 31.39
C LEU A 13 34.30 -53.40 32.37
N ILE A 14 35.19 -52.48 31.95
CA ILE A 14 35.33 -51.16 32.58
C ILE A 14 34.17 -50.29 32.07
N SER A 15 33.15 -50.15 32.91
CA SER A 15 32.08 -49.18 32.71
C SER A 15 32.66 -47.78 32.92
N ALA A 16 33.03 -47.11 31.85
CA ALA A 16 33.24 -45.67 31.87
C ALA A 16 31.87 -45.01 32.06
N VAL A 17 31.50 -44.77 33.30
CA VAL A 17 30.42 -43.83 33.63
C VAL A 17 30.96 -42.45 33.29
N SER A 18 30.65 -41.92 32.11
CA SER A 18 30.78 -40.54 31.82
C SER A 18 29.86 -39.80 32.83
N MET A 19 30.45 -39.25 33.88
CA MET A 19 29.78 -38.21 34.64
C MET A 19 29.53 -37.05 33.65
N LEU A 20 28.35 -36.99 33.07
CA LEU A 20 27.82 -35.69 32.61
C LEU A 20 27.76 -34.83 33.89
N ALA A 21 28.72 -33.93 34.07
CA ALA A 21 28.59 -32.87 35.00
C ALA A 21 27.24 -32.18 34.67
N ALA A 22 26.31 -32.22 35.62
CA ALA A 22 25.07 -31.46 35.48
C ALA A 22 25.46 -30.02 35.15
N ARG A 23 25.10 -29.57 33.95
CA ARG A 23 25.34 -28.23 33.46
C ARG A 23 24.62 -27.32 34.48
N ALA A 24 25.29 -26.33 35.04
CA ALA A 24 24.61 -25.27 35.75
C ALA A 24 23.66 -24.63 34.73
N ALA A 25 22.50 -24.25 35.12
CA ALA A 25 21.54 -23.66 34.20
C ALA A 25 21.71 -22.14 34.13
N ASP A 26 21.56 -21.56 32.97
CA ASP A 26 21.46 -20.10 32.81
C ASP A 26 20.37 -19.58 33.73
N GLN A 27 20.56 -18.39 34.36
CA GLN A 27 19.70 -17.91 35.41
C GLN A 27 19.05 -16.57 35.06
N LEU A 28 17.77 -16.42 35.38
CA LEU A 28 17.10 -15.14 35.41
C LEU A 28 17.62 -14.30 36.59
N GLU A 29 18.19 -13.13 36.33
CA GLU A 29 18.70 -12.21 37.34
C GLU A 29 17.90 -10.90 37.43
N GLY A 30 17.17 -10.55 36.35
CA GLY A 30 16.27 -9.40 36.38
C GLY A 30 15.11 -9.58 35.41
N ARG A 31 13.97 -8.96 35.74
CA ARG A 31 12.80 -8.88 34.83
C ARG A 31 12.09 -7.57 35.09
N ALA A 32 11.81 -6.84 33.99
CA ALA A 32 10.93 -5.68 33.97
C ALA A 32 9.87 -5.84 32.88
N VAL A 33 8.71 -5.25 33.08
CA VAL A 33 7.55 -5.42 32.20
C VAL A 33 6.94 -4.06 31.92
N LEU A 34 6.66 -3.80 30.64
CA LEU A 34 5.79 -2.72 30.18
C LEU A 34 4.44 -3.35 29.80
N PRO A 35 3.33 -2.96 30.45
CA PRO A 35 2.03 -3.54 30.13
C PRO A 35 1.63 -3.34 28.67
N ALA A 36 1.05 -4.36 28.04
CA ALA A 36 0.59 -4.37 26.67
C ALA A 36 -0.24 -3.12 26.28
N ALA A 37 -1.16 -2.70 27.16
CA ALA A 37 -2.02 -1.54 26.92
C ALA A 37 -1.37 -0.19 27.32
N THR A 38 -0.05 -0.05 27.12
CA THR A 38 0.67 1.21 27.31
C THR A 38 0.58 2.04 26.03
N PHE A 39 0.18 3.32 26.17
CA PHE A 39 0.00 4.23 25.05
C PHE A 39 0.72 5.54 25.26
N ALA A 40 1.28 6.08 24.18
CA ALA A 40 1.75 7.45 24.09
C ALA A 40 0.73 8.32 23.35
N GLN A 41 0.73 9.62 23.63
CA GLN A 41 -0.09 10.57 22.91
C GLN A 41 0.36 10.68 21.45
N GLY A 42 -0.60 10.79 20.53
CA GLY A 42 -0.33 10.87 19.07
C GLY A 42 -1.60 10.96 18.24
N PRO A 43 -1.50 10.80 16.94
CA PRO A 43 -2.68 10.65 16.08
C PRO A 43 -3.47 9.40 16.46
N THR A 44 -4.70 9.30 15.94
CA THR A 44 -5.47 8.06 16.02
C THR A 44 -4.77 7.00 15.16
N SER A 45 -4.46 5.85 15.74
CA SER A 45 -3.75 4.75 15.07
C SER A 45 -4.59 3.47 15.01
N GLY A 46 -4.22 2.54 14.14
CA GLY A 46 -4.93 1.26 13.97
C GLY A 46 -6.27 1.35 13.23
N GLN A 47 -6.48 2.37 12.41
CA GLN A 47 -7.73 2.58 11.67
C GLN A 47 -7.97 1.51 10.59
N GLN A 48 -6.94 0.82 10.13
CA GLN A 48 -7.03 -0.27 9.15
C GLN A 48 -7.09 -1.66 9.80
N LEU A 49 -7.12 -1.76 11.11
CA LEU A 49 -7.23 -3.04 11.83
C LEU A 49 -8.66 -3.62 11.85
N GLY A 50 -9.59 -2.94 11.18
CA GLY A 50 -11.00 -3.35 11.11
C GLY A 50 -11.84 -2.85 12.30
N PRO A 51 -13.14 -3.17 12.32
CA PRO A 51 -14.07 -2.63 13.31
C PRO A 51 -14.18 -3.46 14.60
N ASN A 52 -13.60 -4.65 14.62
CA ASN A 52 -13.75 -5.58 15.74
C ASN A 52 -12.56 -5.49 16.69
N PRO A 53 -12.77 -5.62 18.01
CA PRO A 53 -11.68 -5.70 18.96
C PRO A 53 -10.74 -6.87 18.66
N ILE A 54 -9.43 -6.67 18.87
CA ILE A 54 -8.39 -7.69 18.69
C ILE A 54 -7.88 -8.07 20.08
N ASN A 55 -7.98 -9.34 20.44
CA ASN A 55 -7.61 -9.86 21.77
C ASN A 55 -8.15 -8.98 22.92
N GLY A 56 -9.40 -8.54 22.78
CA GLY A 56 -10.07 -7.68 23.77
C GLY A 56 -9.73 -6.19 23.68
N GLN A 57 -8.84 -5.78 22.80
CA GLN A 57 -8.48 -4.37 22.62
C GLN A 57 -9.37 -3.72 21.56
N PRO A 58 -10.08 -2.63 21.88
CA PRO A 58 -10.87 -1.89 20.92
C PRO A 58 -9.95 -1.12 19.97
N VAL A 59 -10.28 -1.16 18.67
CA VAL A 59 -9.60 -0.42 17.62
C VAL A 59 -10.61 0.51 16.91
N PRO A 60 -10.22 1.66 16.33
CA PRO A 60 -8.87 2.26 16.39
C PRO A 60 -8.54 2.89 17.74
N PHE A 61 -7.26 3.18 17.98
CA PHE A 61 -6.76 3.82 19.20
C PHE A 61 -6.86 5.34 19.07
N LEU A 62 -7.93 5.93 19.62
CA LEU A 62 -8.26 7.35 19.44
C LEU A 62 -7.24 8.28 20.11
N ASN A 63 -6.61 9.18 19.33
CA ASN A 63 -5.63 10.19 19.76
C ASN A 63 -4.45 9.61 20.57
N LYS A 64 -4.06 8.39 20.27
CA LYS A 64 -2.95 7.71 20.92
C LYS A 64 -2.38 6.62 20.02
N GLN A 65 -1.14 6.25 20.30
CA GLN A 65 -0.42 5.17 19.65
C GLN A 65 0.11 4.21 20.71
N PRO A 66 0.03 2.88 20.52
CA PRO A 66 0.62 1.93 21.45
C PRO A 66 2.13 2.10 21.51
N VAL A 67 2.67 1.97 22.72
CA VAL A 67 4.13 1.85 22.99
C VAL A 67 4.41 0.36 23.05
N GLN A 68 4.86 -0.21 21.96
CA GLN A 68 4.86 -1.65 21.76
C GLN A 68 5.79 -2.06 20.62
N GLY A 69 6.07 -3.38 20.49
CA GLY A 69 6.76 -3.93 19.33
C GLY A 69 8.23 -3.53 19.32
N PHE A 70 8.96 -3.73 20.42
CA PHE A 70 10.36 -3.30 20.47
C PHE A 70 11.23 -4.25 19.65
N SER A 71 11.75 -3.72 18.54
CA SER A 71 12.63 -4.39 17.57
C SER A 71 14.06 -3.84 17.59
N ALA A 72 14.34 -2.86 18.44
CA ALA A 72 15.70 -2.43 18.72
C ALA A 72 15.82 -1.80 20.12
N VAL A 73 16.94 -2.09 20.78
CA VAL A 73 17.27 -1.53 22.10
C VAL A 73 18.70 -1.03 22.16
N GLN A 74 18.90 0.15 22.74
CA GLN A 74 20.21 0.76 22.98
C GLN A 74 20.38 1.15 24.46
N ASP A 75 21.43 0.66 25.10
CA ASP A 75 21.84 1.08 26.46
C ASP A 75 22.45 2.49 26.39
N ASN A 76 21.93 3.44 27.17
CA ASN A 76 22.49 4.78 27.30
C ASN A 76 23.63 4.86 28.35
N GLY A 77 23.88 3.78 29.10
CA GLY A 77 24.95 3.70 30.10
C GLY A 77 24.65 4.39 31.42
N ASP A 78 23.43 4.90 31.60
CA ASP A 78 22.97 5.56 32.84
C ASP A 78 21.78 4.85 33.50
N GLY A 79 21.43 3.64 33.00
CA GLY A 79 20.30 2.84 33.44
C GLY A 79 19.01 3.15 32.70
N THR A 80 19.09 3.99 31.68
CA THR A 80 18.00 4.20 30.70
C THR A 80 18.33 3.57 29.37
N PHE A 81 17.31 3.33 28.55
CA PHE A 81 17.45 2.71 27.24
C PHE A 81 16.64 3.48 26.19
N ASN A 82 17.14 3.51 24.97
CA ASN A 82 16.32 3.86 23.82
C ASN A 82 15.81 2.57 23.17
N VAL A 83 14.52 2.52 22.92
CA VAL A 83 13.86 1.38 22.28
C VAL A 83 13.05 1.86 21.08
N MET A 84 12.93 1.04 20.08
CA MET A 84 12.29 1.39 18.84
C MET A 84 11.27 0.28 18.47
N PRO A 85 9.98 0.64 18.27
CA PRO A 85 9.03 -0.27 17.61
C PRO A 85 9.36 -0.46 16.14
N ASP A 86 8.88 -1.57 15.59
CA ASP A 86 8.79 -1.87 14.18
C ASP A 86 7.83 -0.91 13.42
N ASN A 87 7.19 -1.38 12.34
CA ASN A 87 6.17 -0.63 11.62
C ASN A 87 4.84 -0.47 12.40
N GLY A 88 4.66 -1.16 13.49
CA GLY A 88 3.58 -1.05 14.46
C GLY A 88 2.40 -2.00 14.28
N PHE A 89 2.00 -2.37 13.07
CA PHE A 89 0.87 -3.27 12.86
C PHE A 89 1.17 -4.41 11.86
N GLY A 90 2.44 -4.59 11.53
CA GLY A 90 2.99 -5.73 10.82
C GLY A 90 2.84 -5.71 9.31
N ALA A 91 2.22 -4.69 8.70
CA ALA A 91 2.09 -4.58 7.26
C ALA A 91 2.06 -3.13 6.77
N LEU A 92 2.57 -2.89 5.57
CA LEU A 92 2.51 -1.60 4.90
C LEU A 92 1.07 -1.06 4.79
N GLU A 93 0.11 -1.94 4.55
CA GLU A 93 -1.28 -1.59 4.30
C GLU A 93 -2.01 -1.07 5.53
N ASN A 94 -1.61 -1.50 6.73
CA ASN A 94 -2.32 -1.15 7.97
C ASN A 94 -1.56 -0.20 8.90
N SER A 95 -0.32 0.16 8.57
CA SER A 95 0.58 0.93 9.43
C SER A 95 0.76 2.40 9.03
N ALA A 96 -0.08 2.93 8.11
CA ALA A 96 0.01 4.31 7.65
C ALA A 96 -0.38 5.37 8.72
N ASP A 97 -0.94 4.96 9.82
CA ASP A 97 -1.29 5.81 10.94
C ASP A 97 -0.53 5.47 12.24
N PHE A 98 0.61 4.77 12.08
CA PHE A 98 1.55 4.49 13.15
C PHE A 98 2.85 5.27 12.91
N HIS A 99 3.14 6.29 13.74
CA HIS A 99 4.37 7.07 13.64
C HIS A 99 5.58 6.26 14.09
N LEU A 100 6.65 6.28 13.31
CA LEU A 100 7.92 5.66 13.69
C LEU A 100 8.59 6.50 14.79
N ARG A 101 8.82 5.89 15.93
CA ARG A 101 9.29 6.54 17.16
C ARG A 101 10.44 5.79 17.79
N VAL A 102 11.33 6.53 18.42
CA VAL A 102 12.29 5.96 19.37
C VAL A 102 11.88 6.44 20.76
N TYR A 103 11.55 5.49 21.62
CA TYR A 103 11.14 5.77 23.00
C TYR A 103 12.34 5.74 23.93
N HIS A 104 12.33 6.62 24.93
CA HIS A 104 13.28 6.62 26.03
C HIS A 104 12.62 5.96 27.23
N ILE A 105 13.18 4.86 27.73
CA ILE A 105 12.60 4.07 28.80
C ILE A 105 13.58 3.90 29.98
N GLN A 106 13.01 3.63 31.15
CA GLN A 106 13.76 3.29 32.37
C GLN A 106 13.16 2.05 33.02
N PRO A 107 13.81 0.88 32.90
CA PRO A 107 13.43 -0.32 33.64
C PRO A 107 13.83 -0.21 35.13
N ASP A 108 12.95 -0.59 36.01
CA ASP A 108 13.26 -0.89 37.40
C ASP A 108 13.18 -2.42 37.60
N PHE A 109 14.26 -3.10 37.24
CA PHE A 109 14.29 -4.56 37.20
C PHE A 109 13.98 -5.17 38.58
N LYS A 110 13.00 -6.04 38.62
CA LYS A 110 12.83 -6.95 39.75
C LYS A 110 13.96 -7.96 39.76
N THR A 111 14.72 -7.98 40.82
CA THR A 111 15.87 -8.87 41.05
C THR A 111 15.67 -9.62 42.38
N LYS A 112 16.62 -10.49 42.73
CA LYS A 112 16.63 -11.10 44.07
C LYS A 112 16.78 -10.11 45.20
N ASP A 113 17.33 -8.92 44.93
CA ASP A 113 17.62 -7.87 45.93
C ASP A 113 16.56 -6.77 45.96
N GLY A 114 15.58 -6.78 45.07
CA GLY A 114 14.47 -5.82 44.99
C GLY A 114 14.17 -5.35 43.58
N GLY A 115 13.51 -4.19 43.47
CA GLY A 115 13.01 -3.61 42.24
C GLY A 115 11.53 -3.90 41.99
N SER A 116 10.83 -2.99 41.32
CA SER A 116 9.39 -3.12 41.07
C SER A 116 9.04 -4.08 39.95
N GLY A 117 9.97 -4.32 39.02
CA GLY A 117 9.72 -5.09 37.83
C GLY A 117 8.92 -4.36 36.74
N THR A 118 8.96 -3.01 36.75
CA THR A 118 8.21 -2.18 35.80
C THR A 118 9.14 -1.40 34.87
N ILE A 119 8.62 -1.02 33.69
CA ILE A 119 9.29 -0.13 32.74
C ILE A 119 8.54 1.19 32.71
N SER A 120 9.26 2.31 32.87
CA SER A 120 8.71 3.66 32.73
C SER A 120 9.08 4.24 31.37
N VAL A 121 8.11 4.79 30.66
CA VAL A 121 8.33 5.55 29.41
C VAL A 121 8.58 7.00 29.78
N LEU A 122 9.76 7.52 29.48
CA LEU A 122 10.20 8.86 29.84
C LEU A 122 9.89 9.90 28.75
N GLY A 123 9.82 9.45 27.49
CA GLY A 123 9.54 10.30 26.35
C GLY A 123 9.83 9.56 25.04
N PHE A 124 9.74 10.29 23.94
CA PHE A 124 10.09 9.78 22.60
C PHE A 124 10.46 10.92 21.67
N PHE A 125 11.10 10.58 20.55
CA PHE A 125 11.17 11.42 19.37
C PHE A 125 10.67 10.64 18.14
N GLU A 126 10.25 11.38 17.09
CA GLU A 126 9.71 10.81 15.87
C GLU A 126 10.74 10.88 14.74
N LEU A 127 10.75 9.85 13.89
CA LEU A 127 11.52 9.89 12.66
C LEU A 127 10.81 10.81 11.66
N ARG A 128 11.56 11.68 10.96
CA ARG A 128 10.97 12.72 10.12
C ARG A 128 11.91 13.17 9.00
N ASP A 129 11.33 13.66 7.90
CA ASP A 129 12.06 14.09 6.71
C ASP A 129 11.70 15.52 6.25
N PRO A 130 11.85 16.56 7.08
CA PRO A 130 11.49 17.93 6.70
C PRO A 130 12.33 18.48 5.55
N ASP A 131 13.53 17.96 5.35
CA ASP A 131 14.44 18.37 4.27
C ASP A 131 14.18 17.66 2.94
N LYS A 132 13.17 16.75 2.86
CA LYS A 132 12.77 16.00 1.67
C LYS A 132 13.91 15.19 1.06
N ARG A 133 14.64 14.47 1.91
CA ARG A 133 15.74 13.59 1.52
C ARG A 133 15.26 12.26 0.94
N ILE A 134 14.10 11.79 1.38
CA ILE A 134 13.51 10.55 0.89
C ILE A 134 12.97 10.76 -0.52
N PRO A 135 13.44 9.97 -1.51
CA PRO A 135 13.16 10.21 -2.93
C PRO A 135 11.84 9.58 -3.43
N PHE A 136 11.00 9.07 -2.52
CA PHE A 136 9.71 8.47 -2.85
C PHE A 136 8.59 9.09 -1.99
N THR A 137 7.35 8.80 -2.36
CA THR A 137 6.17 9.31 -1.63
C THR A 137 6.06 8.64 -0.26
N ILE A 138 5.93 9.46 0.77
CA ILE A 138 5.66 9.04 2.15
C ILE A 138 4.24 9.44 2.56
N THR A 139 3.74 8.84 3.64
CA THR A 139 2.37 9.07 4.12
C THR A 139 2.11 10.54 4.42
N GLU A 140 3.02 11.19 5.15
CA GLU A 140 2.93 12.62 5.49
C GLU A 140 3.60 13.53 4.44
N GLN A 141 3.44 13.21 3.17
CA GLN A 141 4.06 13.91 2.03
C GLN A 141 3.83 15.42 2.02
N PHE A 142 2.70 15.89 2.52
CA PHE A 142 2.23 17.28 2.41
C PHE A 142 2.32 18.06 3.73
N THR A 143 2.95 17.52 4.75
CA THR A 143 3.23 18.21 6.01
C THR A 143 4.64 18.80 6.01
N ASP A 144 4.89 19.83 6.82
CA ASP A 144 6.21 20.46 6.92
C ASP A 144 7.21 19.52 7.61
N GLU A 145 6.79 18.82 8.67
CA GLU A 145 7.65 17.90 9.43
C GLU A 145 7.87 16.58 8.71
N ARG A 146 6.94 16.13 7.87
CA ARG A 146 7.02 14.87 7.11
C ARG A 146 7.41 13.71 8.04
N ILE A 147 6.60 13.48 9.07
CA ILE A 147 6.83 12.39 10.02
C ILE A 147 6.69 11.05 9.29
N LEU A 148 7.62 10.14 9.56
CA LEU A 148 7.62 8.81 8.96
C LEU A 148 6.67 7.88 9.70
N THR A 149 6.00 7.03 8.94
CA THR A 149 5.04 6.06 9.44
C THR A 149 5.47 4.63 9.12
N GLY A 150 4.84 3.65 9.76
CA GLY A 150 5.08 2.24 9.48
C GLY A 150 4.67 1.77 8.09
N ALA A 151 3.97 2.62 7.30
CA ALA A 151 3.78 2.37 5.87
C ALA A 151 4.92 2.92 5.01
N ASP A 152 5.80 3.74 5.57
CA ASP A 152 6.94 4.30 4.85
C ASP A 152 8.16 3.41 4.98
N PHE A 153 8.40 2.88 6.18
CA PHE A 153 9.49 1.95 6.51
C PHE A 153 9.04 0.93 7.54
N ASP A 154 9.66 -0.22 7.50
CA ASP A 154 9.59 -1.30 8.48
C ASP A 154 10.95 -1.42 9.15
N ILE A 155 11.16 -0.59 10.19
CA ILE A 155 12.45 -0.47 10.85
C ILE A 155 12.59 -1.55 11.92
N GLU A 156 13.64 -2.41 11.80
CA GLU A 156 13.82 -3.59 12.66
C GLU A 156 15.12 -3.55 13.46
N SER A 157 15.98 -2.59 13.19
CA SER A 157 17.24 -2.45 13.94
C SER A 157 17.71 -1.02 14.02
N MET A 158 18.44 -0.67 15.10
CA MET A 158 18.94 0.68 15.33
C MET A 158 20.36 0.64 15.90
N GLN A 159 21.27 1.42 15.30
CA GLN A 159 22.64 1.57 15.82
C GLN A 159 23.04 3.05 15.91
N ARG A 160 23.84 3.37 16.92
CA ARG A 160 24.39 4.72 17.12
C ARG A 160 25.85 4.79 16.69
N ALA A 161 26.13 5.59 15.69
CA ALA A 161 27.48 5.85 15.20
C ALA A 161 28.34 6.67 16.20
N ALA A 162 29.64 6.78 15.94
CA ALA A 162 30.57 7.49 16.82
C ALA A 162 30.29 8.99 16.93
N ASP A 163 29.72 9.60 15.91
CA ASP A 163 29.31 11.01 15.87
C ASP A 163 27.93 11.28 16.51
N GLY A 164 27.28 10.25 17.01
CA GLY A 164 25.97 10.32 17.68
C GLY A 164 24.77 10.21 16.75
N THR A 165 24.97 10.10 15.45
CA THR A 165 23.90 9.84 14.49
C THR A 165 23.33 8.43 14.64
N LEU A 166 22.11 8.21 14.13
CA LEU A 166 21.40 6.95 14.24
C LEU A 166 21.22 6.32 12.86
N TRP A 167 21.40 5.02 12.82
CA TRP A 167 21.23 4.18 11.64
C TRP A 167 20.17 3.11 11.89
N PHE A 168 19.25 2.95 10.95
CA PHE A 168 18.15 1.99 11.06
C PHE A 168 18.21 1.02 9.88
N GLY A 169 17.98 -0.26 10.15
CA GLY A 169 17.74 -1.28 9.12
C GLY A 169 16.25 -1.35 8.82
N ASP A 170 15.90 -1.47 7.55
CA ASP A 170 14.52 -1.49 7.05
C ASP A 170 14.24 -2.77 6.27
N GLU A 171 13.08 -3.38 6.48
CA GLU A 171 12.67 -4.60 5.79
C GLU A 171 12.00 -4.35 4.44
N PHE A 172 11.32 -3.22 4.26
CA PHE A 172 10.59 -2.96 3.02
C PHE A 172 11.51 -2.72 1.83
N GLY A 173 12.71 -2.19 2.06
CA GLY A 173 13.67 -1.92 1.01
C GLY A 173 14.34 -3.16 0.41
N PRO A 174 15.28 -3.85 1.06
CA PRO A 174 15.94 -3.44 2.31
C PRO A 174 16.77 -2.16 2.17
N PHE A 175 16.67 -1.28 3.17
CA PHE A 175 17.39 -0.02 3.22
C PHE A 175 18.19 0.16 4.53
N LEU A 176 19.21 1.01 4.48
CA LEU A 176 19.74 1.66 5.68
C LEU A 176 19.27 3.11 5.69
N LEU A 177 18.57 3.51 6.75
CA LEU A 177 18.11 4.88 6.96
C LEU A 177 19.06 5.58 7.95
N HIS A 178 19.51 6.81 7.62
CA HIS A 178 20.43 7.59 8.43
C HIS A 178 19.76 8.86 8.94
N THR A 179 19.80 9.08 10.26
CA THR A 179 19.19 10.25 10.91
C THR A 179 20.16 10.92 11.88
N ASP A 180 19.88 12.15 12.26
CA ASP A 180 20.52 12.76 13.43
C ASP A 180 19.95 12.14 14.74
N ALA A 181 20.51 12.55 15.86
CA ALA A 181 20.09 12.05 17.17
C ALA A 181 18.65 12.45 17.58
N SER A 182 17.99 13.31 16.81
CA SER A 182 16.58 13.72 17.02
C SER A 182 15.61 13.04 16.05
N GLY A 183 16.08 12.12 15.22
CA GLY A 183 15.27 11.37 14.25
C GLY A 183 15.07 12.08 12.90
N LYS A 184 15.78 13.21 12.64
CA LYS A 184 15.70 13.87 11.34
C LYS A 184 16.57 13.16 10.32
N VAL A 185 15.98 12.77 9.18
CA VAL A 185 16.69 12.13 8.06
C VAL A 185 17.74 13.06 7.47
N LEU A 186 18.96 12.55 7.29
CA LEU A 186 20.12 13.31 6.83
C LEU A 186 20.35 13.17 5.34
N GLU A 187 20.03 12.03 4.76
CA GLU A 187 20.25 11.71 3.34
C GLU A 187 19.25 10.66 2.83
N ALA A 188 19.27 10.39 1.54
CA ALA A 188 18.40 9.35 0.96
C ALA A 188 18.75 7.97 1.53
N PRO A 189 17.76 7.07 1.75
CA PRO A 189 18.02 5.72 2.22
C PRO A 189 18.96 4.95 1.29
N PHE A 190 19.88 4.16 1.88
CA PHE A 190 20.86 3.37 1.14
C PHE A 190 20.27 2.04 0.71
N HIS A 191 20.21 1.80 -0.59
CA HIS A 191 19.75 0.55 -1.18
C HIS A 191 20.79 -0.55 -0.99
N LEU A 192 20.34 -1.80 -0.83
CA LEU A 192 21.22 -2.95 -0.82
C LEU A 192 21.59 -3.36 -2.25
N PRO A 193 22.87 -3.25 -2.69
CA PRO A 193 23.28 -3.70 -4.01
C PRO A 193 23.19 -5.23 -4.14
N ASP A 194 22.81 -5.70 -5.31
CA ASP A 194 22.92 -7.12 -5.63
C ASP A 194 24.34 -7.45 -6.13
N PHE A 195 25.19 -7.90 -5.21
CA PHE A 195 26.59 -8.21 -5.52
C PHE A 195 26.76 -9.43 -6.44
N ASP A 196 25.73 -10.25 -6.60
CA ASP A 196 25.71 -11.39 -7.52
C ASP A 196 25.28 -10.97 -8.92
N ASN A 197 24.57 -9.82 -9.04
CA ASN A 197 24.11 -9.21 -10.28
C ASN A 197 24.51 -7.72 -10.33
N PRO A 198 25.75 -7.37 -10.69
CA PRO A 198 26.24 -6.00 -10.66
C PRO A 198 25.36 -4.99 -11.39
N GLY A 199 25.09 -3.87 -10.76
CA GLY A 199 24.23 -2.80 -11.28
C GLY A 199 22.74 -3.01 -10.98
N LYS A 200 22.41 -4.05 -10.22
CA LYS A 200 21.07 -4.30 -9.67
C LYS A 200 21.05 -4.13 -8.17
N GLU A 201 19.85 -4.06 -7.61
CA GLU A 201 19.56 -3.97 -6.19
C GLU A 201 18.78 -5.19 -5.72
N ILE A 202 18.94 -5.56 -4.46
CA ILE A 202 18.05 -6.50 -3.80
C ILE A 202 16.83 -5.71 -3.35
N ARG A 203 15.63 -6.18 -3.74
CA ARG A 203 14.35 -5.54 -3.40
C ARG A 203 13.39 -6.55 -2.80
N ALA A 204 12.64 -6.11 -1.79
CA ALA A 204 11.46 -6.78 -1.28
C ALA A 204 10.21 -6.35 -2.08
N PRO A 205 9.10 -7.09 -2.02
CA PRO A 205 7.84 -6.69 -2.66
C PRO A 205 7.33 -5.31 -2.20
N GLN A 206 7.53 -4.94 -0.94
CA GLN A 206 7.13 -3.66 -0.37
C GLN A 206 8.04 -2.48 -0.72
N ASN A 207 9.14 -2.72 -1.45
CA ASN A 207 10.06 -1.66 -1.84
C ASN A 207 9.33 -0.52 -2.55
N PRO A 208 9.55 0.75 -2.14
CA PRO A 208 8.81 1.91 -2.67
C PRO A 208 9.03 2.18 -4.16
N PHE A 209 9.99 1.53 -4.78
CA PHE A 209 10.22 1.60 -6.23
C PHE A 209 9.52 0.46 -6.99
N ASN A 210 8.69 -0.33 -6.33
CA ASN A 210 7.77 -1.29 -6.95
C ASN A 210 6.41 -0.66 -7.14
N GLU A 211 5.72 -0.97 -8.23
CA GLU A 211 4.52 -0.26 -8.67
C GLU A 211 3.36 -0.36 -7.67
N GLU A 212 3.05 -1.54 -7.14
CA GLU A 212 1.99 -1.70 -6.15
C GLU A 212 2.28 -0.94 -4.85
N ALA A 213 3.47 -1.11 -4.31
CA ALA A 213 3.89 -0.41 -3.09
C ALA A 213 3.86 1.12 -3.28
N THR A 214 4.23 1.60 -4.46
CA THR A 214 4.14 3.03 -4.82
C THR A 214 2.68 3.49 -4.85
N THR A 215 1.77 2.72 -5.43
CA THR A 215 0.35 3.06 -5.48
C THR A 215 -0.24 3.20 -4.09
N VAL A 216 0.01 2.23 -3.20
CA VAL A 216 -0.47 2.29 -1.80
C VAL A 216 0.09 3.52 -1.09
N ARG A 217 1.37 3.87 -1.28
CA ARG A 217 1.99 5.07 -0.69
C ARG A 217 1.35 6.36 -1.19
N ILE A 218 1.09 6.46 -2.49
CA ILE A 218 0.36 7.62 -3.07
C ILE A 218 -1.03 7.74 -2.45
N MET A 219 -1.75 6.63 -2.33
CA MET A 219 -3.08 6.62 -1.71
C MET A 219 -3.02 6.98 -0.22
N ASN A 220 -1.98 6.54 0.51
CA ASN A 220 -1.76 6.93 1.90
C ASN A 220 -1.53 8.45 2.03
N ALA A 221 -0.66 9.02 1.19
CA ALA A 221 -0.42 10.47 1.15
C ALA A 221 -1.70 11.25 0.82
N ALA A 222 -2.47 10.78 -0.17
CA ALA A 222 -3.75 11.37 -0.55
C ALA A 222 -4.78 11.33 0.58
N ARG A 223 -4.87 10.22 1.28
CA ARG A 223 -5.77 10.06 2.44
C ARG A 223 -5.35 10.92 3.61
N HIS A 224 -4.06 10.99 3.90
CA HIS A 224 -3.53 11.84 4.95
C HIS A 224 -3.85 13.32 4.66
N HIS A 225 -3.56 13.78 3.46
CA HIS A 225 -3.88 15.14 3.01
C HIS A 225 -5.39 15.45 3.13
N ALA A 226 -6.24 14.55 2.66
CA ALA A 226 -7.70 14.71 2.77
C ALA A 226 -8.14 14.90 4.24
N ARG A 227 -7.59 14.08 5.15
CA ARG A 227 -7.91 14.15 6.59
C ARG A 227 -7.44 15.43 7.25
N LEU A 228 -6.29 15.97 6.88
CA LEU A 228 -5.82 17.29 7.36
C LEU A 228 -6.83 18.39 7.08
N HIS A 229 -7.61 18.27 5.99
CA HIS A 229 -8.62 19.22 5.57
C HIS A 229 -10.07 18.82 5.93
N GLY A 230 -10.22 17.79 6.79
CA GLY A 230 -11.53 17.35 7.32
C GLY A 230 -12.30 16.40 6.42
N ASN A 231 -11.72 15.92 5.32
CA ASN A 231 -12.32 14.87 4.49
C ASN A 231 -11.93 13.48 5.02
N ASN A 232 -12.87 12.78 5.62
CA ASN A 232 -12.67 11.43 6.16
C ASN A 232 -13.09 10.31 5.18
N LYS A 233 -13.56 10.65 3.97
CA LYS A 233 -13.89 9.67 2.93
C LYS A 233 -12.59 9.08 2.39
N ALA A 234 -12.48 7.76 2.30
CA ALA A 234 -11.34 7.14 1.66
C ALA A 234 -11.29 7.53 0.18
N PRO A 235 -10.16 8.01 -0.33
CA PRO A 235 -9.99 8.21 -1.76
C PRO A 235 -10.09 6.86 -2.49
N VAL A 236 -10.57 6.88 -3.72
CA VAL A 236 -10.73 5.69 -4.55
C VAL A 236 -9.47 5.50 -5.39
N CYS A 237 -8.94 4.28 -5.40
CA CYS A 237 -7.91 3.85 -6.32
C CYS A 237 -8.57 3.37 -7.62
N SER A 238 -8.23 4.00 -8.74
CA SER A 238 -8.85 3.67 -10.03
C SER A 238 -7.76 3.33 -11.06
N PRO A 239 -7.26 2.08 -11.06
CA PRO A 239 -6.27 1.64 -12.03
C PRO A 239 -6.92 1.22 -13.34
N TRP A 240 -6.15 1.31 -14.43
CA TRP A 240 -6.50 0.67 -15.69
C TRP A 240 -6.59 -0.84 -15.51
N GLU A 241 -7.59 -1.50 -16.12
CA GLU A 241 -7.90 -2.91 -15.86
C GLU A 241 -6.74 -3.89 -16.09
N VAL A 242 -5.86 -3.57 -17.06
CA VAL A 242 -4.71 -4.41 -17.40
C VAL A 242 -3.59 -4.36 -16.35
N MET A 243 -3.69 -3.46 -15.38
CA MET A 243 -2.76 -3.34 -14.26
C MET A 243 -3.20 -4.19 -13.06
N LEU A 244 -4.42 -4.72 -13.08
CA LEU A 244 -4.94 -5.51 -11.97
C LEU A 244 -4.45 -6.94 -12.02
N ASP A 245 -4.11 -7.44 -10.82
CA ASP A 245 -3.87 -8.85 -10.57
C ASP A 245 -5.17 -9.64 -10.78
N ASP A 246 -5.16 -10.52 -11.76
CA ASP A 246 -6.22 -11.47 -12.03
C ASP A 246 -5.76 -12.93 -11.86
N GLY A 247 -4.57 -13.14 -11.28
CA GLY A 247 -3.96 -14.46 -11.15
C GLY A 247 -3.55 -15.07 -12.49
N ASN A 248 -3.58 -14.30 -13.58
CA ASN A 248 -3.24 -14.77 -14.91
C ASN A 248 -2.01 -14.00 -15.44
N ALA A 249 -0.89 -14.67 -15.57
CA ALA A 249 0.36 -14.11 -16.09
C ALA A 249 0.28 -13.52 -17.52
N ASN A 250 -0.89 -13.54 -18.16
CA ASN A 250 -1.13 -13.10 -19.54
C ASN A 250 -2.26 -12.06 -19.64
N THR A 251 -2.33 -11.15 -18.76
CA THR A 251 -3.44 -10.24 -18.53
C THR A 251 -3.69 -9.12 -19.54
N PHE A 252 -3.09 -9.12 -20.69
CA PHE A 252 -3.69 -8.42 -21.83
C PHE A 252 -4.94 -9.17 -22.32
N VAL A 253 -5.90 -9.36 -21.44
CA VAL A 253 -7.18 -10.00 -21.78
C VAL A 253 -8.16 -8.99 -22.38
N ASP A 254 -7.85 -7.71 -22.39
CA ASP A 254 -8.62 -6.79 -23.19
C ASP A 254 -8.46 -7.14 -24.68
N ASN A 255 -9.54 -7.63 -25.24
CA ASN A 255 -9.63 -7.92 -26.69
C ASN A 255 -9.36 -6.70 -27.56
N ARG A 256 -9.31 -5.49 -26.96
CA ARG A 256 -8.94 -4.31 -27.72
C ARG A 256 -7.51 -4.39 -28.18
N GLN A 257 -6.64 -5.13 -27.43
CA GLN A 257 -5.28 -5.01 -27.85
C GLN A 257 -4.22 -5.86 -27.18
N ALA A 258 -3.82 -6.90 -27.85
CA ALA A 258 -2.38 -7.17 -27.85
C ALA A 258 -1.66 -5.85 -28.20
N PRO A 259 -0.61 -5.42 -27.47
CA PRO A 259 0.14 -4.24 -27.86
C PRO A 259 0.49 -4.36 -29.36
N PRO A 260 0.39 -3.28 -30.14
CA PRO A 260 0.74 -3.33 -31.54
C PRO A 260 2.15 -3.90 -31.70
N VAL A 261 2.32 -4.80 -32.65
CA VAL A 261 3.63 -5.39 -32.95
C VAL A 261 4.62 -4.25 -33.24
N GLY A 262 5.68 -4.15 -32.42
CA GLY A 262 6.67 -3.08 -32.55
C GLY A 262 6.45 -1.87 -31.65
N SER A 263 5.37 -1.85 -30.82
CA SER A 263 5.13 -0.75 -29.86
C SER A 263 6.17 -0.65 -28.75
N GLY A 264 7.02 -1.64 -28.60
CA GLY A 264 7.97 -1.71 -27.47
C GLY A 264 7.30 -2.02 -26.13
N LEU A 265 5.98 -2.18 -26.11
CA LEU A 265 5.23 -2.65 -24.97
C LEU A 265 5.39 -4.16 -24.86
N ALA A 266 5.77 -4.62 -23.73
CA ALA A 266 5.58 -6.01 -23.39
C ALA A 266 4.11 -6.23 -23.02
N PRO A 267 3.54 -7.41 -23.27
CA PRO A 267 2.29 -7.80 -22.63
C PRO A 267 2.41 -7.56 -21.11
N ALA A 268 1.37 -7.06 -20.49
CA ALA A 268 1.35 -6.98 -19.03
C ALA A 268 1.54 -8.41 -18.52
N SER A 269 2.71 -8.68 -18.03
CA SER A 269 3.11 -10.04 -17.62
C SER A 269 3.16 -10.16 -16.11
N SER A 270 2.78 -9.12 -15.39
CA SER A 270 2.85 -9.10 -13.94
C SER A 270 1.69 -8.34 -13.36
N GLU A 271 1.18 -8.85 -12.34
CA GLU A 271 0.28 -8.26 -11.38
C GLU A 271 0.93 -6.99 -10.84
N ILE A 272 0.46 -5.84 -11.31
CA ILE A 272 0.96 -4.55 -10.86
C ILE A 272 0.20 -4.12 -9.62
N HIS A 273 -1.12 -4.40 -9.60
CA HIS A 273 -1.99 -4.02 -8.50
C HIS A 273 -2.82 -5.23 -8.03
N ASN A 274 -2.59 -5.64 -6.80
CA ASN A 274 -3.42 -6.64 -6.14
C ASN A 274 -4.64 -5.97 -5.51
N ILE A 275 -5.84 -6.33 -5.97
CA ILE A 275 -7.10 -5.74 -5.49
C ILE A 275 -7.25 -5.91 -3.99
N ALA A 276 -6.97 -7.11 -3.46
CA ALA A 276 -7.15 -7.40 -2.05
C ALA A 276 -6.16 -6.62 -1.16
N SER A 277 -4.92 -6.44 -1.61
CA SER A 277 -3.90 -5.65 -0.91
C SER A 277 -4.30 -4.17 -0.83
N ILE A 278 -4.73 -3.56 -1.95
CA ILE A 278 -5.19 -2.17 -1.97
C ILE A 278 -6.43 -1.99 -1.08
N GLN A 279 -7.37 -2.97 -1.11
CA GLN A 279 -8.54 -2.94 -0.24
C GLN A 279 -8.17 -3.11 1.23
N ALA A 280 -7.17 -3.93 1.56
CA ALA A 280 -6.65 -4.08 2.93
C ALA A 280 -6.05 -2.78 3.45
N ALA A 281 -5.40 -1.99 2.59
CA ALA A 281 -4.97 -0.62 2.90
C ALA A 281 -6.13 0.38 3.08
N GLY A 282 -7.38 -0.05 2.89
CA GLY A 282 -8.58 0.74 3.11
C GLY A 282 -9.01 1.58 1.91
N TYR A 283 -8.61 1.23 0.69
CA TYR A 283 -8.97 1.95 -0.52
C TYR A 283 -9.93 1.13 -1.40
N PRO A 284 -11.12 1.69 -1.74
CA PRO A 284 -11.95 1.08 -2.78
C PRO A 284 -11.20 1.06 -4.12
N VAL A 285 -11.35 -0.04 -4.86
CA VAL A 285 -10.77 -0.21 -6.20
C VAL A 285 -11.87 -0.16 -7.24
N VAL A 286 -11.79 0.80 -8.16
CA VAL A 286 -12.72 0.98 -9.29
C VAL A 286 -11.91 1.02 -10.57
N THR A 287 -12.07 0.04 -11.43
CA THR A 287 -11.24 -0.09 -12.64
C THR A 287 -11.93 0.41 -13.91
N TYR A 288 -11.14 0.82 -14.90
CA TYR A 288 -11.55 1.28 -16.24
C TYR A 288 -10.65 0.69 -17.33
N THR A 289 -11.09 0.51 -18.58
CA THR A 289 -12.45 0.45 -19.08
C THR A 289 -12.72 -0.99 -19.47
N VAL A 290 -13.73 -1.59 -18.90
CA VAL A 290 -13.99 -3.03 -19.05
C VAL A 290 -15.26 -3.24 -19.86
N ASP A 291 -15.15 -3.80 -21.08
CA ASP A 291 -16.27 -3.99 -22.02
C ASP A 291 -16.50 -5.46 -22.37
N ASN A 292 -15.70 -6.34 -21.80
CA ASN A 292 -15.81 -7.79 -21.98
C ASN A 292 -16.53 -8.44 -20.80
N THR A 293 -17.64 -9.14 -21.06
CA THR A 293 -18.45 -9.77 -20.02
C THR A 293 -17.67 -10.82 -19.20
N ALA A 294 -16.75 -11.57 -19.83
CA ALA A 294 -15.95 -12.56 -19.11
C ALA A 294 -15.02 -11.85 -18.10
N ARG A 295 -14.39 -10.73 -18.53
CA ARG A 295 -13.56 -9.92 -17.64
C ARG A 295 -14.36 -9.27 -16.52
N MET A 296 -15.56 -8.75 -16.82
CA MET A 296 -16.48 -8.23 -15.79
C MET A 296 -16.78 -9.29 -14.73
N THR A 297 -17.08 -10.52 -15.13
CA THR A 297 -17.38 -11.63 -14.21
C THR A 297 -16.18 -12.02 -13.36
N GLU A 298 -14.99 -12.02 -13.95
CA GLU A 298 -13.74 -12.27 -13.25
C GLU A 298 -13.49 -11.22 -12.16
N LEU A 299 -13.60 -9.93 -12.48
CA LEU A 299 -13.44 -8.83 -11.53
C LEU A 299 -14.49 -8.89 -10.40
N LEU A 300 -15.73 -9.29 -10.69
CA LEU A 300 -16.75 -9.55 -9.66
C LEU A 300 -16.31 -10.69 -8.72
N THR A 301 -15.66 -11.73 -9.25
CA THR A 301 -15.14 -12.86 -8.47
C THR A 301 -13.98 -12.41 -7.56
N LEU A 302 -13.17 -11.46 -8.02
CA LEU A 302 -12.11 -10.82 -7.24
C LEU A 302 -12.65 -9.77 -6.25
N LYS A 303 -13.97 -9.59 -6.18
CA LYS A 303 -14.65 -8.66 -5.28
C LYS A 303 -14.24 -7.20 -5.45
N ILE A 304 -14.02 -6.78 -6.69
CA ILE A 304 -13.74 -5.39 -7.00
C ILE A 304 -14.86 -4.46 -6.53
N ASN A 305 -14.54 -3.22 -6.14
CA ASN A 305 -15.55 -2.27 -5.63
C ASN A 305 -16.33 -1.58 -6.75
N GLY A 306 -15.78 -1.47 -7.96
CA GLY A 306 -16.50 -0.88 -9.08
C GLY A 306 -15.84 -1.14 -10.42
N ILE A 307 -16.65 -0.99 -11.49
CA ILE A 307 -16.25 -1.17 -12.88
C ILE A 307 -16.80 -0.01 -13.70
N ILE A 308 -15.94 0.65 -14.47
CA ILE A 308 -16.28 1.65 -15.48
C ILE A 308 -16.30 0.96 -16.84
N SER A 309 -17.42 1.09 -17.60
CA SER A 309 -17.60 0.40 -18.88
C SER A 309 -18.23 1.29 -19.95
N ASP A 310 -17.76 1.17 -21.20
CA ASP A 310 -18.38 1.74 -22.40
C ASP A 310 -19.74 1.07 -22.71
N ARG A 311 -19.91 -0.16 -22.20
CA ARG A 311 -21.03 -1.07 -22.45
C ARG A 311 -21.87 -1.28 -21.18
N SER A 312 -22.62 -0.25 -20.79
CA SER A 312 -23.51 -0.32 -19.61
C SER A 312 -24.54 -1.46 -19.67
N ASP A 313 -24.95 -1.84 -20.88
CA ASP A 313 -25.85 -2.97 -21.13
C ASP A 313 -25.21 -4.31 -20.74
N LEU A 314 -23.93 -4.53 -21.11
CA LEU A 314 -23.18 -5.73 -20.74
C LEU A 314 -22.86 -5.75 -19.26
N LEU A 315 -22.49 -4.58 -18.69
CA LEU A 315 -22.15 -4.47 -17.28
C LEU A 315 -23.37 -4.78 -16.38
N TYR A 316 -24.55 -4.21 -16.71
CA TYR A 316 -25.77 -4.57 -15.99
C TYR A 316 -26.07 -6.07 -16.10
N GLY A 317 -25.93 -6.64 -17.32
CA GLY A 317 -26.13 -8.08 -17.55
C GLY A 317 -25.19 -8.96 -16.71
N ALA A 318 -23.92 -8.61 -16.65
CA ALA A 318 -22.91 -9.33 -15.85
C ALA A 318 -23.25 -9.29 -14.36
N VAL A 319 -23.54 -8.10 -13.82
CA VAL A 319 -23.90 -7.91 -12.40
C VAL A 319 -25.22 -8.63 -12.05
N ALA A 320 -26.23 -8.52 -12.90
CA ALA A 320 -27.54 -9.13 -12.65
C ALA A 320 -27.53 -10.66 -12.76
N SER A 321 -26.60 -11.24 -13.52
CA SER A 321 -26.43 -12.69 -13.65
C SER A 321 -25.42 -13.29 -12.66
N TYR A 322 -24.71 -12.48 -11.87
CA TYR A 322 -23.69 -12.94 -10.96
C TYR A 322 -24.29 -13.59 -9.71
N ASP A 323 -23.80 -14.81 -9.41
CA ASP A 323 -24.14 -15.60 -8.23
C ASP A 323 -22.91 -15.63 -7.31
N ALA A 324 -22.83 -14.68 -6.37
CA ALA A 324 -21.65 -14.46 -5.54
C ALA A 324 -21.50 -15.52 -4.43
N ASN A 325 -22.60 -16.12 -4.01
CA ASN A 325 -22.64 -17.10 -2.92
C ASN A 325 -22.68 -18.55 -3.45
N ALA A 326 -22.74 -18.74 -4.78
CA ALA A 326 -22.76 -20.02 -5.46
C ALA A 326 -23.95 -20.94 -5.04
N ASP A 327 -25.12 -20.35 -4.70
CA ASP A 327 -26.31 -21.11 -4.34
C ASP A 327 -27.18 -21.49 -5.56
N GLY A 328 -26.80 -21.04 -6.75
CA GLY A 328 -27.51 -21.27 -8.00
C GLY A 328 -28.58 -20.23 -8.30
N THR A 329 -28.68 -19.17 -7.50
CA THR A 329 -29.62 -18.05 -7.69
C THR A 329 -28.84 -16.79 -8.08
N PRO A 330 -28.93 -16.30 -9.34
CA PRO A 330 -28.24 -15.10 -9.74
C PRO A 330 -28.86 -13.82 -9.16
N GLY A 331 -28.07 -12.73 -9.16
CA GLY A 331 -28.55 -11.40 -8.77
C GLY A 331 -28.18 -11.01 -7.34
N ASP A 332 -27.21 -11.65 -6.74
CA ASP A 332 -26.72 -11.33 -5.39
C ASP A 332 -26.27 -9.87 -5.22
N TYR A 333 -25.92 -9.20 -6.30
CA TYR A 333 -25.53 -7.79 -6.31
C TYR A 333 -26.67 -6.83 -6.63
N LEU A 334 -27.91 -7.34 -6.72
CA LEU A 334 -29.11 -6.51 -6.84
C LEU A 334 -29.77 -6.32 -5.47
N ASP A 335 -30.45 -5.20 -5.31
CA ASP A 335 -31.34 -4.92 -4.18
C ASP A 335 -32.75 -5.50 -4.40
N ALA A 336 -33.65 -5.31 -3.42
CA ALA A 336 -35.03 -5.80 -3.47
C ALA A 336 -35.85 -5.18 -4.61
N ASP A 337 -35.47 -4.02 -5.15
CA ASP A 337 -36.10 -3.39 -6.31
C ASP A 337 -35.54 -3.92 -7.64
N GLY A 338 -34.54 -4.80 -7.59
CA GLY A 338 -33.79 -5.32 -8.74
C GLY A 338 -32.90 -4.27 -9.40
N LEU A 339 -32.41 -3.33 -8.62
CA LEU A 339 -31.40 -2.34 -9.00
C LEU A 339 -30.05 -2.76 -8.43
N ILE A 340 -28.97 -2.34 -9.07
CA ILE A 340 -27.63 -2.65 -8.57
C ILE A 340 -27.44 -2.03 -7.18
N ASP A 341 -26.97 -2.84 -6.23
CA ASP A 341 -26.64 -2.40 -4.88
C ASP A 341 -25.23 -1.80 -4.86
N ILE A 342 -25.15 -0.47 -4.80
CA ILE A 342 -23.87 0.24 -4.83
C ILE A 342 -22.96 -0.10 -3.63
N ALA A 343 -23.50 -0.63 -2.53
CA ALA A 343 -22.67 -1.09 -1.42
C ALA A 343 -21.88 -2.36 -1.75
N LYS A 344 -22.29 -3.08 -2.81
CA LYS A 344 -21.63 -4.30 -3.28
C LYS A 344 -20.77 -4.06 -4.50
N ILE A 345 -21.25 -3.23 -5.44
CA ILE A 345 -20.55 -2.89 -6.67
C ILE A 345 -20.98 -1.53 -7.20
N ASP A 346 -20.04 -0.68 -7.56
CA ASP A 346 -20.30 0.56 -8.29
C ASP A 346 -20.16 0.31 -9.80
N ALA A 347 -21.27 0.19 -10.48
CA ALA A 347 -21.32 -0.01 -11.92
C ALA A 347 -21.44 1.35 -12.62
N GLN A 348 -20.40 1.77 -13.32
CA GLN A 348 -20.31 3.09 -13.92
C GLN A 348 -20.42 3.04 -15.46
N GLY A 349 -21.25 3.89 -16.02
CA GLY A 349 -21.33 4.10 -17.47
C GLY A 349 -20.29 5.12 -17.92
N HIS A 350 -19.27 4.68 -18.65
CA HIS A 350 -18.14 5.50 -19.11
C HIS A 350 -18.59 6.52 -20.13
N ARG A 351 -18.39 7.82 -19.83
CA ARG A 351 -18.87 8.94 -20.64
C ARG A 351 -20.38 8.81 -20.97
N GLY A 352 -21.14 8.32 -19.98
CA GLY A 352 -22.51 7.88 -20.12
C GLY A 352 -22.63 6.41 -20.52
N SER A 353 -22.39 6.07 -21.76
CA SER A 353 -22.33 4.73 -22.35
C SER A 353 -21.82 4.84 -23.80
N ARG A 354 -20.56 5.13 -23.97
CA ARG A 354 -20.01 5.65 -25.23
C ARG A 354 -20.05 4.62 -26.38
N ASP A 355 -20.09 3.34 -26.10
CA ASP A 355 -20.24 2.33 -27.17
C ASP A 355 -21.72 2.16 -27.62
N LEU A 356 -22.66 2.75 -26.90
CA LEU A 356 -24.08 2.74 -27.26
C LEU A 356 -24.54 4.06 -27.90
N ARG A 357 -23.98 5.20 -27.43
CA ARG A 357 -24.29 6.55 -27.93
C ARG A 357 -23.02 7.39 -27.98
N PRO A 358 -22.98 8.47 -28.80
CA PRO A 358 -21.88 9.43 -28.79
C PRO A 358 -21.53 9.93 -27.38
N GLU A 359 -20.26 9.83 -27.03
CA GLU A 359 -19.73 10.04 -25.67
C GLU A 359 -20.00 11.45 -25.14
N ASN A 360 -20.12 11.59 -23.79
CA ASN A 360 -20.28 12.87 -23.09
C ASN A 360 -21.47 13.70 -23.59
N THR A 361 -22.49 13.05 -24.22
CA THR A 361 -23.75 13.67 -24.65
C THR A 361 -24.91 13.21 -23.75
N LEU A 362 -26.00 13.97 -23.71
CA LEU A 362 -27.17 13.53 -22.93
C LEU A 362 -27.76 12.21 -23.40
N PRO A 363 -27.78 11.88 -24.72
CA PRO A 363 -28.15 10.53 -25.18
C PRO A 363 -27.29 9.41 -24.60
N ALA A 364 -25.99 9.63 -24.41
CA ALA A 364 -25.11 8.65 -23.76
C ALA A 364 -25.44 8.50 -22.27
N MET A 365 -25.72 9.60 -21.59
CA MET A 365 -26.16 9.59 -20.17
C MET A 365 -27.53 8.92 -20.02
N GLU A 366 -28.46 9.15 -20.96
CA GLU A 366 -29.76 8.45 -21.02
C GLU A 366 -29.56 6.93 -21.14
N ALA A 367 -28.66 6.48 -22.01
CA ALA A 367 -28.38 5.06 -22.16
C ALA A 367 -27.80 4.43 -20.87
N GLY A 368 -26.94 5.15 -20.15
CA GLY A 368 -26.44 4.72 -18.85
C GLY A 368 -27.55 4.60 -17.80
N LEU A 369 -28.47 5.56 -17.75
CA LEU A 369 -29.64 5.52 -16.87
C LEU A 369 -30.61 4.40 -17.24
N ASP A 370 -30.84 4.20 -18.55
CA ASP A 370 -31.73 3.15 -19.08
C ASP A 370 -31.23 1.75 -18.71
N ASN A 371 -29.89 1.57 -18.65
CA ASN A 371 -29.24 0.34 -18.22
C ASN A 371 -28.97 0.30 -16.71
N LEU A 372 -29.59 1.20 -15.93
CA LEU A 372 -29.59 1.19 -14.47
C LEU A 372 -28.19 1.27 -13.83
N MET A 373 -27.26 2.00 -14.43
CA MET A 373 -25.95 2.21 -13.84
C MET A 373 -26.07 2.96 -12.50
N THR A 374 -25.23 2.60 -11.54
CA THR A 374 -25.16 3.25 -10.22
C THR A 374 -24.53 4.62 -10.30
N THR A 375 -23.60 4.79 -11.27
CA THR A 375 -22.84 6.03 -11.48
C THR A 375 -22.78 6.34 -12.97
N LEU A 376 -22.97 7.62 -13.31
CA LEU A 376 -22.63 8.16 -14.61
C LEU A 376 -21.22 8.75 -14.52
N GLU A 377 -20.32 8.18 -15.26
CA GLU A 377 -18.98 8.74 -15.40
C GLU A 377 -18.97 9.73 -16.58
N THR A 378 -18.22 10.81 -16.43
CA THR A 378 -18.12 11.88 -17.44
C THR A 378 -16.84 12.70 -17.26
N ASP A 379 -16.39 13.31 -18.35
CA ASP A 379 -15.24 14.20 -18.40
C ASP A 379 -15.66 15.66 -18.49
N CYS A 380 -14.87 16.57 -17.94
CA CYS A 380 -15.09 18.00 -18.06
C CYS A 380 -13.92 18.73 -18.70
N GLY A 381 -14.25 19.67 -19.62
CA GLY A 381 -13.43 20.79 -20.04
C GLY A 381 -13.99 22.10 -19.47
N ILE A 382 -13.22 23.18 -19.49
CA ILE A 382 -13.68 24.50 -19.03
C ILE A 382 -13.65 25.49 -20.18
N THR A 383 -14.80 26.10 -20.47
CA THR A 383 -14.99 27.09 -21.54
C THR A 383 -14.38 28.45 -21.19
N SER A 384 -14.28 29.37 -22.15
CA SER A 384 -13.74 30.74 -21.96
C SER A 384 -14.55 31.56 -20.96
N ASP A 385 -15.85 31.33 -20.90
CA ASP A 385 -16.75 31.91 -19.88
C ASP A 385 -16.75 31.17 -18.55
N GLY A 386 -15.89 30.15 -18.43
CA GLY A 386 -15.61 29.48 -17.17
C GLY A 386 -16.62 28.43 -16.74
N ILE A 387 -17.39 27.90 -17.66
CA ILE A 387 -18.40 26.87 -17.40
C ILE A 387 -17.85 25.47 -17.68
N PRO A 388 -18.02 24.49 -16.77
CA PRO A 388 -17.69 23.10 -17.04
C PRO A 388 -18.62 22.50 -18.11
N ILE A 389 -18.04 22.03 -19.22
CA ILE A 389 -18.73 21.37 -20.33
C ILE A 389 -18.25 19.92 -20.43
N LEU A 390 -19.14 19.01 -20.80
CA LEU A 390 -18.77 17.60 -20.87
C LEU A 390 -17.94 17.32 -22.13
N SER A 391 -16.67 17.03 -21.94
CA SER A 391 -15.74 16.67 -23.02
C SER A 391 -14.52 15.97 -22.45
N HIS A 392 -14.09 14.91 -23.13
CA HIS A 392 -12.86 14.20 -22.78
C HIS A 392 -11.62 14.96 -23.24
N ASP A 393 -11.66 15.51 -24.45
CA ASP A 393 -10.51 16.18 -25.04
C ASP A 393 -10.54 17.68 -24.76
N PRO A 394 -9.38 18.37 -24.71
CA PRO A 394 -9.33 19.81 -24.52
C PRO A 394 -9.83 20.58 -25.73
N HIS A 395 -10.03 19.90 -26.86
CA HIS A 395 -10.48 20.47 -28.12
C HIS A 395 -11.69 19.70 -28.65
N ILE A 396 -12.47 20.33 -29.53
CA ILE A 396 -13.62 19.71 -30.18
C ILE A 396 -13.13 18.92 -31.40
N GLN A 397 -13.09 17.60 -31.27
CA GLN A 397 -12.53 16.71 -32.30
C GLN A 397 -13.43 16.58 -33.51
N ALA A 398 -12.87 16.77 -34.69
CA ALA A 398 -13.57 16.59 -35.98
C ALA A 398 -14.05 15.14 -36.22
N GLN A 399 -13.40 14.16 -35.57
CA GLN A 399 -13.82 12.77 -35.60
C GLN A 399 -15.13 12.51 -34.85
N LYS A 400 -15.37 13.27 -33.80
CA LYS A 400 -16.55 13.11 -32.94
C LYS A 400 -17.68 14.09 -33.28
N CYS A 401 -17.32 15.28 -33.76
CA CYS A 401 -18.24 16.38 -33.93
C CYS A 401 -18.27 16.92 -35.37
N SER A 402 -19.38 17.56 -35.76
CA SER A 402 -19.56 18.31 -36.98
C SER A 402 -19.91 19.74 -36.66
N ARG A 403 -19.53 20.68 -37.54
CA ARG A 403 -20.03 22.04 -37.49
C ARG A 403 -21.44 22.13 -38.04
N THR A 404 -22.28 22.94 -37.45
CA THR A 404 -23.67 23.16 -37.85
C THR A 404 -23.80 23.90 -39.18
N ASP A 405 -22.77 24.65 -39.58
CA ASP A 405 -22.68 25.32 -40.90
C ASP A 405 -22.23 24.37 -42.01
N GLY A 406 -21.91 23.13 -41.69
CA GLY A 406 -21.45 22.10 -42.61
C GLY A 406 -20.02 22.32 -43.14
N VAL A 407 -19.29 23.30 -42.65
CA VAL A 407 -17.89 23.53 -43.02
C VAL A 407 -17.01 22.47 -42.33
N PRO A 408 -16.27 21.63 -43.11
CA PRO A 408 -15.31 20.71 -42.54
C PRO A 408 -14.21 21.47 -41.78
N TYR A 409 -13.75 20.90 -40.70
CA TYR A 409 -12.56 21.33 -39.97
C TYR A 409 -11.68 20.14 -39.63
N GLU A 410 -10.41 20.41 -39.50
CA GLU A 410 -9.40 19.39 -39.16
C GLU A 410 -8.68 19.77 -37.91
N ASP A 411 -8.48 18.81 -37.03
CA ASP A 411 -7.86 19.02 -35.71
C ASP A 411 -6.34 19.27 -35.81
N VAL A 412 -5.72 18.80 -36.91
CA VAL A 412 -4.25 18.76 -37.04
C VAL A 412 -3.66 20.15 -37.32
N ALA A 413 -4.40 21.02 -38.06
CA ALA A 413 -3.90 22.33 -38.49
C ALA A 413 -4.23 23.48 -37.52
N ALA A 414 -5.37 23.39 -36.84
CA ALA A 414 -5.82 24.39 -35.85
C ALA A 414 -6.86 23.75 -34.92
N GLU A 415 -6.44 23.29 -33.76
CA GLU A 415 -7.34 22.77 -32.74
C GLU A 415 -8.35 23.82 -32.28
N VAL A 416 -9.61 23.40 -32.17
CA VAL A 416 -10.68 24.23 -31.61
C VAL A 416 -10.74 23.98 -30.12
N LEU A 417 -9.94 24.70 -29.34
CA LEU A 417 -9.83 24.50 -27.90
C LEU A 417 -11.11 24.93 -27.18
N ILE A 418 -11.60 24.10 -26.26
CA ILE A 418 -12.79 24.38 -25.45
C ILE A 418 -12.59 25.65 -24.61
N LYS A 419 -11.41 25.86 -24.06
CA LYS A 419 -11.10 27.04 -23.23
C LYS A 419 -11.15 28.36 -23.97
N ASP A 420 -11.15 28.35 -25.31
CA ASP A 420 -11.16 29.55 -26.14
C ASP A 420 -12.56 29.91 -26.63
N LEU A 421 -13.57 29.08 -26.40
CA LEU A 421 -14.97 29.30 -26.81
C LEU A 421 -15.90 29.40 -25.58
N THR A 422 -16.95 30.17 -25.69
CA THR A 422 -18.06 30.16 -24.72
C THR A 422 -18.97 28.96 -24.91
N VAL A 423 -19.74 28.59 -23.89
CA VAL A 423 -20.76 27.52 -24.01
C VAL A 423 -21.72 27.79 -25.16
N ALA A 424 -22.16 29.04 -25.31
CA ALA A 424 -23.10 29.43 -26.36
C ALA A 424 -22.49 29.20 -27.76
N GLU A 425 -21.24 29.56 -27.97
CA GLU A 425 -20.56 29.31 -29.24
C GLU A 425 -20.39 27.85 -29.55
N ILE A 426 -20.04 27.04 -28.53
CA ILE A 426 -19.89 25.58 -28.69
C ILE A 426 -21.24 24.96 -29.05
N GLN A 427 -22.29 25.24 -28.29
CA GLN A 427 -23.62 24.63 -28.48
C GLN A 427 -24.30 25.14 -29.75
N GLU A 428 -24.02 26.34 -30.26
CA GLU A 428 -24.50 26.84 -31.53
C GLU A 428 -23.77 26.18 -32.72
N GLN A 429 -22.43 26.10 -32.63
CA GLN A 429 -21.61 25.76 -33.80
C GLN A 429 -21.35 24.28 -34.00
N PHE A 430 -21.49 23.42 -32.95
CA PHE A 430 -21.07 22.04 -33.01
C PHE A 430 -22.15 21.05 -32.61
N ARG A 431 -22.17 19.87 -33.27
CA ARG A 431 -22.95 18.69 -32.90
C ARG A 431 -21.99 17.48 -32.87
N CYS A 432 -21.98 16.76 -31.75
CA CYS A 432 -21.09 15.61 -31.54
C CYS A 432 -21.88 14.31 -31.70
N ASP A 433 -22.30 14.06 -32.90
CA ASP A 433 -23.18 12.97 -33.33
C ASP A 433 -22.52 11.91 -34.19
N LYS A 434 -21.20 12.04 -34.42
CA LYS A 434 -20.47 11.07 -35.26
C LYS A 434 -20.28 9.74 -34.58
N LEU A 435 -20.40 8.67 -35.32
CA LEU A 435 -20.22 7.29 -34.86
C LEU A 435 -18.79 6.86 -35.18
N PHE A 436 -18.02 6.52 -34.14
CA PHE A 436 -16.62 6.14 -34.27
C PHE A 436 -16.22 4.94 -33.40
N ARG A 437 -17.14 4.41 -32.57
CA ARG A 437 -16.88 3.31 -31.65
C ARG A 437 -17.31 1.93 -32.13
N GLY A 438 -17.74 1.82 -33.37
CA GLY A 438 -18.15 0.55 -33.96
C GLY A 438 -19.66 0.38 -34.10
N PRO A 439 -20.13 -0.83 -34.46
CA PRO A 439 -21.50 -1.03 -34.92
C PRO A 439 -22.59 -0.97 -33.87
N THR A 440 -22.23 -1.01 -32.58
CA THR A 440 -23.17 -0.90 -31.46
C THR A 440 -23.51 0.55 -31.13
N GLN A 441 -22.64 1.47 -31.46
CA GLN A 441 -22.87 2.89 -31.28
C GLN A 441 -23.90 3.40 -32.29
N GLN A 442 -24.92 4.11 -31.77
CA GLN A 442 -25.99 4.65 -32.61
C GLN A 442 -26.34 6.07 -32.21
N ASN A 443 -26.75 6.89 -33.14
CA ASN A 443 -27.14 8.29 -32.96
C ASN A 443 -28.61 8.58 -33.36
N ASP A 444 -29.45 7.55 -33.46
CA ASP A 444 -30.88 7.71 -33.78
C ASP A 444 -31.58 8.40 -32.58
N PRO A 445 -32.20 9.60 -32.78
CA PRO A 445 -32.94 10.28 -31.73
C PRO A 445 -34.06 9.47 -31.10
N ALA A 446 -34.65 8.53 -31.84
CA ALA A 446 -35.71 7.66 -31.35
C ALA A 446 -35.25 6.77 -30.19
N LEU A 447 -33.95 6.54 -30.05
CA LEU A 447 -33.34 5.78 -28.98
C LEU A 447 -33.08 6.61 -27.70
N SER A 448 -33.32 7.93 -27.74
CA SER A 448 -33.09 8.84 -26.62
C SER A 448 -34.30 9.80 -26.44
N PRO A 449 -35.51 9.24 -26.23
CA PRO A 449 -36.75 10.04 -26.17
C PRO A 449 -36.78 11.02 -25.03
N VAL A 450 -36.14 10.73 -23.89
CA VAL A 450 -36.07 11.65 -22.75
C VAL A 450 -35.21 12.85 -23.09
N THR A 451 -34.09 12.63 -23.78
CA THR A 451 -33.23 13.73 -24.23
C THR A 451 -33.94 14.61 -25.26
N VAL A 452 -34.68 14.02 -26.20
CA VAL A 452 -35.51 14.79 -27.17
C VAL A 452 -36.51 15.67 -26.44
N ASP A 453 -37.27 15.12 -25.48
CA ASP A 453 -38.23 15.88 -24.69
C ASP A 453 -37.59 16.95 -23.81
N PHE A 454 -36.39 16.70 -23.27
CA PHE A 454 -35.59 17.67 -22.51
C PHE A 454 -35.25 18.93 -23.33
N PHE A 455 -34.99 18.75 -24.62
CA PHE A 455 -34.80 19.85 -25.58
C PHE A 455 -36.10 20.33 -26.24
N GLY A 456 -37.26 20.07 -25.60
CA GLY A 456 -38.56 20.55 -26.08
C GLY A 456 -39.06 19.95 -27.40
N GLY A 457 -38.58 18.76 -27.73
CA GLY A 457 -38.88 18.03 -28.97
C GLY A 457 -37.93 18.35 -30.15
N ASP A 458 -36.91 19.17 -29.97
CA ASP A 458 -35.96 19.50 -31.01
C ASP A 458 -34.80 18.46 -31.06
N ALA A 459 -34.94 17.47 -31.89
CA ALA A 459 -33.98 16.39 -32.09
C ALA A 459 -32.61 16.90 -32.66
N SER A 460 -32.55 18.13 -33.21
CA SER A 460 -31.28 18.68 -33.70
C SER A 460 -30.33 19.14 -32.59
N GLN A 461 -30.85 19.29 -31.38
CA GLN A 461 -30.10 19.78 -30.22
C GLN A 461 -29.54 18.67 -29.31
N ILE A 462 -29.95 17.42 -29.47
CA ILE A 462 -29.66 16.37 -28.52
C ILE A 462 -28.16 15.98 -28.43
N TYR A 463 -27.39 16.31 -29.49
CA TYR A 463 -25.95 16.03 -29.55
C TYR A 463 -25.09 17.29 -29.38
N VAL A 464 -25.60 18.33 -28.74
CA VAL A 464 -24.74 19.42 -28.24
C VAL A 464 -23.87 18.86 -27.11
N LEU A 465 -22.68 19.44 -26.92
CA LEU A 465 -21.90 19.15 -25.72
C LEU A 465 -22.62 19.82 -24.53
N PRO A 466 -23.15 19.05 -23.57
CA PRO A 466 -23.87 19.62 -22.45
C PRO A 466 -22.92 20.17 -21.39
N THR A 467 -23.39 21.12 -20.61
CA THR A 467 -22.69 21.54 -19.39
C THR A 467 -22.91 20.52 -18.27
N LEU A 468 -22.04 20.51 -17.25
CA LEU A 468 -22.22 19.69 -16.05
C LEU A 468 -23.55 20.03 -15.33
N GLN A 469 -23.96 21.31 -15.36
CA GLN A 469 -25.28 21.75 -14.86
C GLN A 469 -26.41 21.07 -15.64
N GLN A 470 -26.33 21.07 -16.97
CA GLN A 470 -27.37 20.44 -17.82
C GLN A 470 -27.46 18.94 -17.56
N LEU A 471 -26.36 18.26 -17.23
CA LEU A 471 -26.42 16.86 -16.82
C LEU A 471 -27.23 16.65 -15.53
N PHE A 472 -27.02 17.47 -14.50
CA PHE A 472 -27.79 17.38 -13.27
C PHE A 472 -29.29 17.70 -13.48
N ASP A 473 -29.57 18.73 -14.28
CA ASP A 473 -30.94 19.09 -14.67
C ASP A 473 -31.60 17.95 -15.46
N PHE A 474 -30.87 17.32 -16.38
CA PHE A 474 -31.33 16.20 -17.17
C PHE A 474 -31.70 14.99 -16.31
N VAL A 475 -30.88 14.61 -15.33
CA VAL A 475 -31.17 13.48 -14.43
C VAL A 475 -32.45 13.75 -13.59
N THR A 476 -32.65 15.00 -13.20
CA THR A 476 -33.88 15.43 -12.53
C THR A 476 -35.08 15.34 -13.45
N PHE A 477 -34.93 15.80 -14.70
CA PHE A 477 -35.95 15.69 -15.75
C PHE A 477 -36.27 14.22 -16.07
N TYR A 478 -35.25 13.37 -16.25
CA TYR A 478 -35.39 11.93 -16.49
C TYR A 478 -36.20 11.24 -15.37
N THR A 479 -35.90 11.60 -14.14
CA THR A 479 -36.66 11.09 -12.97
C THR A 479 -38.13 11.44 -13.07
N THR A 480 -38.45 12.70 -13.41
CA THR A 480 -39.84 13.16 -13.55
C THR A 480 -40.52 12.53 -14.75
N TYR A 481 -39.79 12.38 -15.87
CA TYR A 481 -40.29 11.77 -17.11
C TYR A 481 -40.85 10.37 -16.87
N TYR A 482 -40.10 9.51 -16.16
CA TYR A 482 -40.54 8.15 -15.85
C TYR A 482 -41.43 8.04 -14.61
N ARG A 483 -41.34 8.98 -13.68
CA ARG A 483 -42.18 8.92 -12.46
C ARG A 483 -43.62 9.36 -12.72
N THR A 484 -43.80 10.47 -13.41
CA THR A 484 -45.10 11.13 -13.60
C THR A 484 -45.33 11.66 -15.01
N GLY A 485 -44.32 11.69 -15.85
CA GLY A 485 -44.36 12.23 -17.19
C GLY A 485 -44.73 11.20 -18.28
N PRO A 486 -44.41 11.48 -19.55
CA PRO A 486 -44.75 10.65 -20.70
C PRO A 486 -44.26 9.20 -20.60
N GLY A 487 -43.13 8.96 -19.97
CA GLY A 487 -42.51 7.63 -19.80
C GLY A 487 -43.12 6.78 -18.67
N SER A 488 -44.07 7.30 -17.88
CA SER A 488 -44.62 6.61 -16.69
C SER A 488 -45.27 5.26 -16.99
N GLY A 489 -45.73 5.07 -18.21
CA GLY A 489 -46.29 3.79 -18.70
C GLY A 489 -45.23 2.77 -19.18
N HIS A 490 -43.97 3.10 -19.21
CA HIS A 490 -42.93 2.19 -19.67
C HIS A 490 -42.74 1.00 -18.71
N PRO A 491 -42.54 -0.24 -19.17
CA PRO A 491 -42.39 -1.41 -18.30
C PRO A 491 -41.28 -1.24 -17.24
N MET A 492 -40.20 -0.52 -17.55
CA MET A 492 -39.10 -0.25 -16.65
C MET A 492 -39.19 1.08 -15.90
N ALA A 493 -40.30 1.83 -16.05
CA ALA A 493 -40.47 3.17 -15.49
C ALA A 493 -40.09 3.25 -14.00
N THR A 494 -40.61 2.31 -13.20
CA THR A 494 -40.35 2.27 -11.76
C THR A 494 -38.85 2.07 -11.44
N LYS A 495 -38.19 1.17 -12.14
CA LYS A 495 -36.74 0.96 -11.95
C LYS A 495 -35.94 2.18 -12.40
N ARG A 496 -36.26 2.74 -13.57
CA ARG A 496 -35.56 3.90 -14.15
C ARG A 496 -35.61 5.12 -13.25
N TRP A 497 -36.82 5.56 -12.80
CA TRP A 497 -36.87 6.75 -11.97
C TRP A 497 -36.29 6.53 -10.56
N LYS A 498 -36.45 5.32 -9.97
CA LYS A 498 -35.79 4.98 -8.69
C LYS A 498 -34.26 5.01 -8.80
N ASN A 499 -33.73 4.45 -9.88
CA ASN A 499 -32.29 4.48 -10.14
C ASN A 499 -31.79 5.91 -10.32
N ALA A 500 -32.43 6.71 -11.16
CA ALA A 500 -32.05 8.09 -11.42
C ALA A 500 -32.07 8.99 -10.15
N GLN A 501 -33.00 8.73 -9.21
CA GLN A 501 -33.01 9.44 -7.94
C GLN A 501 -31.75 9.23 -7.09
N ARG A 502 -31.08 8.10 -7.24
CA ARG A 502 -29.91 7.73 -6.44
C ARG A 502 -28.62 7.65 -7.24
N VAL A 503 -28.70 7.79 -8.57
CA VAL A 503 -27.51 7.73 -9.43
C VAL A 503 -26.47 8.72 -8.97
N ARG A 504 -25.22 8.29 -8.98
CA ARG A 504 -24.05 9.09 -8.65
C ARG A 504 -23.38 9.61 -9.92
N PHE A 505 -22.40 10.46 -9.73
CA PHE A 505 -21.60 11.02 -10.79
C PHE A 505 -20.12 10.84 -10.47
N ASN A 506 -19.33 10.48 -11.45
CA ASN A 506 -17.88 10.45 -11.36
C ASN A 506 -17.34 11.42 -12.43
N VAL A 507 -16.82 12.55 -12.01
CA VAL A 507 -16.52 13.69 -12.89
C VAL A 507 -15.01 13.84 -13.02
N GLU A 508 -14.48 13.61 -14.22
CA GLU A 508 -13.06 13.78 -14.48
C GLU A 508 -12.70 15.21 -14.79
N THR A 509 -11.66 15.72 -14.12
CA THR A 509 -11.01 16.97 -14.47
C THR A 509 -9.91 16.71 -15.49
N LYS A 510 -10.17 17.02 -16.77
CA LYS A 510 -9.26 16.71 -17.89
C LYS A 510 -8.17 17.77 -18.02
N VAL A 511 -7.24 17.76 -17.08
CA VAL A 511 -6.04 18.62 -17.10
C VAL A 511 -4.83 17.77 -17.43
N ASN A 512 -3.97 18.26 -18.33
CA ASN A 512 -2.70 17.61 -18.63
C ASN A 512 -1.54 18.40 -18.01
N PRO A 513 -0.77 17.79 -17.10
CA PRO A 513 0.34 18.45 -16.42
C PRO A 513 1.61 18.60 -17.26
N ARG A 514 1.66 18.00 -18.45
CA ARG A 514 2.85 18.04 -19.31
C ARG A 514 3.19 19.43 -19.78
N THR A 515 4.45 19.82 -19.62
CA THR A 515 5.00 21.09 -20.06
C THR A 515 5.81 20.99 -21.35
N ASP A 516 5.91 19.78 -21.91
CA ASP A 516 6.52 19.52 -23.19
C ASP A 516 5.54 19.76 -24.36
N GLU A 517 6.11 19.85 -25.55
CA GLU A 517 5.37 20.05 -26.79
C GLU A 517 4.68 18.76 -27.22
N ASP A 518 3.46 18.87 -27.73
CA ASP A 518 2.74 17.76 -28.32
C ASP A 518 3.42 17.33 -29.65
N PRO A 519 3.93 16.11 -29.75
CA PRO A 519 4.61 15.64 -30.94
C PRO A 519 3.70 15.55 -32.17
N LEU A 520 2.38 15.47 -31.99
CA LEU A 520 1.39 15.47 -33.05
C LEU A 520 1.00 16.89 -33.50
N HIS A 521 1.17 17.87 -32.62
CA HIS A 521 0.80 19.27 -32.83
C HIS A 521 1.99 20.18 -32.52
N PRO A 522 3.01 20.24 -33.39
CA PRO A 522 4.20 21.05 -33.19
C PRO A 522 3.87 22.53 -32.86
N GLY A 523 4.49 23.07 -31.82
CA GLY A 523 4.23 24.41 -31.30
C GLY A 523 3.16 24.48 -30.23
N GLN A 524 2.51 23.36 -29.86
CA GLN A 524 1.51 23.29 -28.82
C GLN A 524 2.07 22.58 -27.58
N ILE A 525 1.94 23.21 -26.42
CA ILE A 525 2.30 22.64 -25.12
C ILE A 525 1.05 22.03 -24.50
N PHE A 526 1.13 20.77 -24.06
CA PHE A 526 -0.01 20.04 -23.50
C PHE A 526 -0.71 20.79 -22.36
N ALA A 527 0.02 21.30 -21.39
CA ALA A 527 -0.53 22.02 -20.24
C ALA A 527 -1.29 23.31 -20.63
N LEU A 528 -0.98 23.91 -21.77
CA LEU A 528 -1.62 25.16 -22.23
C LEU A 528 -2.93 24.94 -22.99
N ARG A 529 -3.32 23.68 -23.23
CA ARG A 529 -4.58 23.37 -23.92
C ARG A 529 -5.81 23.45 -23.03
N THR A 530 -5.60 23.53 -21.70
CA THR A 530 -6.65 23.73 -20.69
C THR A 530 -6.32 24.94 -19.81
N ILE A 531 -7.22 25.30 -18.91
CA ILE A 531 -6.91 26.25 -17.86
C ILE A 531 -6.13 25.57 -16.72
N GLU A 532 -5.52 26.37 -15.84
CA GLU A 532 -4.74 25.89 -14.70
C GLU A 532 -5.54 24.95 -13.77
N PRO A 533 -4.89 23.99 -13.09
CA PRO A 533 -5.54 22.99 -12.25
C PRO A 533 -6.44 23.55 -11.15
N THR A 534 -5.97 24.58 -10.44
CA THR A 534 -6.72 25.17 -9.32
C THR A 534 -8.06 25.76 -9.76
N PRO A 535 -8.12 26.70 -10.70
CA PRO A 535 -9.42 27.20 -11.19
C PRO A 535 -10.25 26.13 -11.87
N PHE A 536 -9.64 25.12 -12.49
CA PHE A 536 -10.37 24.00 -13.10
C PHE A 536 -11.14 23.22 -12.04
N ALA A 537 -10.44 22.72 -11.01
CA ALA A 537 -11.03 21.97 -9.90
C ALA A 537 -12.13 22.79 -9.19
N GLN A 538 -11.87 24.08 -8.93
CA GLN A 538 -12.85 24.99 -8.29
C GLN A 538 -14.14 25.12 -9.11
N LYS A 539 -14.03 25.28 -10.44
CA LYS A 539 -15.21 25.46 -11.31
C LYS A 539 -16.07 24.20 -11.33
N VAL A 540 -15.47 23.00 -11.45
CA VAL A 540 -16.20 21.73 -11.41
C VAL A 540 -16.83 21.51 -10.03
N ALA A 541 -16.05 21.62 -8.96
CA ALA A 541 -16.55 21.41 -7.59
C ALA A 541 -17.64 22.40 -7.20
N ASN A 542 -17.58 23.68 -7.64
CA ASN A 542 -18.59 24.67 -7.38
C ASN A 542 -19.95 24.29 -8.02
N VAL A 543 -19.97 23.74 -9.23
CA VAL A 543 -21.21 23.27 -9.85
C VAL A 543 -21.79 22.10 -9.04
N ILE A 544 -20.96 21.17 -8.59
CA ILE A 544 -21.38 20.03 -7.75
C ILE A 544 -22.01 20.55 -6.44
N VAL A 545 -21.33 21.45 -5.74
CA VAL A 545 -21.79 21.97 -4.44
C VAL A 545 -23.03 22.83 -4.59
N SER A 546 -23.10 23.71 -5.61
CA SER A 546 -24.27 24.57 -5.83
C SER A 546 -25.54 23.78 -6.15
N ASN A 547 -25.40 22.57 -6.65
CA ASN A 547 -26.52 21.65 -6.89
C ASN A 547 -26.79 20.67 -5.73
N GLY A 548 -26.05 20.78 -4.61
CA GLY A 548 -26.21 19.87 -3.47
C GLY A 548 -25.78 18.43 -3.79
N MET A 549 -24.90 18.22 -4.77
CA MET A 549 -24.51 16.90 -5.27
C MET A 549 -23.23 16.35 -4.63
N GLN A 550 -22.64 17.03 -3.66
CA GLN A 550 -21.36 16.63 -3.04
C GLN A 550 -21.35 15.25 -2.36
N GLU A 551 -22.51 14.71 -2.01
CA GLU A 551 -22.64 13.34 -1.49
C GLU A 551 -22.88 12.30 -2.60
N ARG A 552 -23.19 12.76 -3.81
CA ARG A 552 -23.50 11.92 -4.96
C ARG A 552 -22.49 12.07 -6.10
N ALA A 553 -21.53 12.98 -5.98
CA ALA A 553 -20.50 13.20 -6.98
C ALA A 553 -19.10 12.95 -6.39
N ASP A 554 -18.30 12.23 -7.16
CA ASP A 554 -16.88 12.10 -6.94
C ASP A 554 -16.14 12.91 -8.02
N ILE A 555 -14.95 13.39 -7.72
CA ILE A 555 -14.07 14.00 -8.73
C ILE A 555 -12.88 13.08 -8.95
N GLN A 556 -12.67 12.69 -10.20
CA GLN A 556 -11.53 11.88 -10.62
C GLN A 556 -10.54 12.68 -11.45
N SER A 557 -9.29 12.26 -11.48
CA SER A 557 -8.27 12.84 -12.34
C SER A 557 -7.03 11.97 -12.44
N PHE A 558 -6.32 12.09 -13.59
CA PHE A 558 -4.91 11.73 -13.71
C PHE A 558 -3.99 12.84 -13.20
N ASP A 559 -4.47 14.08 -13.13
CA ASP A 559 -3.72 15.20 -12.56
C ASP A 559 -4.10 15.41 -11.10
N PHE A 560 -3.31 14.85 -10.21
CA PHE A 560 -3.61 14.86 -8.77
C PHE A 560 -3.61 16.27 -8.15
N ARG A 561 -3.06 17.31 -8.84
CA ARG A 561 -3.16 18.70 -8.38
C ARG A 561 -4.61 19.14 -8.23
N THR A 562 -5.47 18.74 -9.16
CA THR A 562 -6.90 19.06 -9.08
C THR A 562 -7.54 18.37 -7.88
N LEU A 563 -7.15 17.12 -7.59
CA LEU A 563 -7.67 16.36 -6.46
C LEU A 563 -7.24 16.93 -5.11
N LEU A 564 -5.99 17.42 -5.00
CA LEU A 564 -5.52 18.11 -3.78
C LEU A 564 -6.33 19.38 -3.52
N VAL A 565 -6.60 20.19 -4.55
CA VAL A 565 -7.47 21.38 -4.43
C VAL A 565 -8.88 20.99 -3.97
N VAL A 566 -9.43 19.90 -4.50
CA VAL A 566 -10.75 19.40 -4.07
C VAL A 566 -10.71 18.98 -2.59
N GLN A 567 -9.70 18.26 -2.15
CA GLN A 567 -9.54 17.85 -0.76
C GLN A 567 -9.42 19.06 0.19
N GLU A 568 -8.65 20.08 -0.21
CA GLU A 568 -8.45 21.30 0.58
C GLU A 568 -9.70 22.17 0.69
N GLN A 569 -10.38 22.39 -0.42
CA GLN A 569 -11.42 23.43 -0.51
C GLN A 569 -12.84 22.89 -0.52
N PHE A 570 -13.02 21.61 -0.86
CA PHE A 570 -14.32 20.93 -0.97
C PHE A 570 -14.29 19.55 -0.26
N PRO A 571 -13.96 19.49 1.04
CA PRO A 571 -13.67 18.25 1.74
C PRO A 571 -14.86 17.28 1.83
N GLN A 572 -16.06 17.69 1.47
CA GLN A 572 -17.24 16.84 1.37
C GLN A 572 -17.30 16.03 0.07
N ILE A 573 -16.46 16.35 -0.94
CA ILE A 573 -16.39 15.62 -2.21
C ILE A 573 -15.30 14.54 -2.10
N ARG A 574 -15.62 13.30 -2.45
CA ARG A 574 -14.66 12.20 -2.51
C ARG A 574 -13.81 12.34 -3.77
N THR A 575 -12.53 11.98 -3.67
CA THR A 575 -11.59 12.02 -4.79
C THR A 575 -11.27 10.60 -5.31
N VAL A 576 -11.07 10.49 -6.62
CA VAL A 576 -10.73 9.24 -7.31
C VAL A 576 -9.41 9.45 -8.06
N TYR A 577 -8.43 8.62 -7.76
CA TYR A 577 -7.09 8.67 -8.30
C TYR A 577 -6.95 7.68 -9.44
N LEU A 578 -6.80 8.20 -10.66
CA LEU A 578 -6.66 7.39 -11.88
C LEU A 578 -5.20 7.00 -12.09
N PHE A 579 -4.96 5.71 -12.30
CA PHE A 579 -3.66 5.15 -12.59
C PHE A 579 -3.70 4.42 -13.93
N GLY A 580 -2.67 4.61 -14.77
CA GLY A 580 -2.57 3.94 -16.04
C GLY A 580 -1.12 3.77 -16.48
N ASP A 581 -0.80 2.61 -17.08
CA ASP A 581 0.47 2.34 -17.77
C ASP A 581 0.25 2.49 -19.25
N PHE A 582 0.32 3.72 -19.75
CA PHE A 582 0.14 3.99 -21.15
C PHE A 582 1.47 3.97 -21.90
N PRO A 583 1.48 3.50 -23.16
CA PRO A 583 2.66 3.50 -23.99
C PRO A 583 3.27 4.90 -24.09
N LYS A 584 4.57 4.94 -24.38
CA LYS A 584 5.25 6.20 -24.61
C LYS A 584 4.58 7.00 -25.69
N PHE A 585 4.33 8.27 -25.40
CA PHE A 585 3.70 9.23 -26.30
C PHE A 585 4.44 9.46 -27.64
N ASP A 586 5.70 9.07 -27.69
CA ASP A 586 6.56 9.19 -28.86
C ASP A 586 6.42 8.03 -29.87
N ASP A 587 5.49 7.08 -29.61
CA ASP A 587 5.17 6.05 -30.61
C ASP A 587 4.03 6.53 -31.53
N PRO A 588 4.33 6.87 -32.81
CA PRO A 588 3.32 7.37 -33.76
C PRO A 588 2.20 6.36 -34.08
N ALA A 589 2.44 5.07 -33.85
CA ALA A 589 1.44 4.03 -34.07
C ALA A 589 0.35 4.03 -32.98
N ILE A 590 0.63 4.61 -31.83
CA ILE A 590 -0.28 4.67 -30.70
C ILE A 590 -0.88 6.06 -30.53
N ALA A 591 -0.17 7.08 -31.01
CA ALA A 591 -0.58 8.47 -30.95
C ALA A 591 -1.88 8.80 -31.72
N GLY A 592 -2.34 7.89 -32.59
CA GLY A 592 -3.60 8.01 -33.31
C GLY A 592 -4.73 7.16 -32.74
N SER A 593 -4.53 6.49 -31.58
CA SER A 593 -5.61 5.74 -30.96
C SER A 593 -6.59 6.70 -30.27
N ASP A 594 -7.85 6.45 -30.49
CA ASP A 594 -8.97 7.30 -30.13
C ASP A 594 -9.44 7.11 -28.69
N ASP A 595 -8.61 6.52 -27.87
CA ASP A 595 -8.88 6.24 -26.47
C ASP A 595 -8.43 7.37 -25.52
N GLY A 596 -8.00 8.52 -26.07
CA GLY A 596 -7.55 9.66 -25.30
C GLY A 596 -6.15 9.51 -24.73
N THR A 597 -5.35 8.57 -25.20
CA THR A 597 -3.97 8.36 -24.73
C THR A 597 -3.09 9.58 -24.87
N ASN A 598 -3.36 10.43 -25.85
CA ASN A 598 -2.69 11.73 -26.01
C ASN A 598 -3.02 12.75 -24.90
N MET A 599 -3.96 12.46 -24.03
CA MET A 599 -4.30 13.26 -22.86
C MET A 599 -3.72 12.73 -21.55
N GLN A 600 -3.08 11.58 -21.57
CA GLN A 600 -2.66 10.92 -20.35
C GLN A 600 -1.38 11.53 -19.80
N PRO A 601 -1.32 11.81 -18.48
CA PRO A 601 -0.21 12.54 -17.88
C PRO A 601 1.08 11.73 -17.72
N GLN A 602 1.02 10.40 -17.80
CA GLN A 602 2.13 9.55 -17.41
C GLN A 602 3.40 9.76 -18.21
N ALA A 603 3.26 9.89 -19.51
CA ALA A 603 4.42 9.98 -20.36
C ALA A 603 5.19 11.29 -20.21
N GLY A 604 4.53 12.31 -19.66
CA GLY A 604 5.12 13.63 -19.59
C GLY A 604 5.49 14.12 -18.21
N ALA A 605 5.19 13.34 -17.18
CA ALA A 605 5.69 13.59 -15.85
C ALA A 605 7.22 13.40 -15.86
N GLY A 606 7.90 14.34 -16.48
CA GLY A 606 9.35 14.40 -16.41
C GLY A 606 9.79 14.72 -14.98
N PRO A 607 11.05 14.43 -14.63
CA PRO A 607 11.61 14.70 -13.29
C PRO A 607 11.58 16.16 -12.88
N ASN A 608 11.12 17.05 -13.73
CA ASN A 608 11.15 18.49 -13.54
C ASN A 608 9.82 19.13 -13.09
N THR A 609 8.77 18.36 -12.85
CA THR A 609 7.56 18.85 -12.20
C THR A 609 7.64 18.51 -10.70
N PRO A 610 7.98 19.49 -9.83
CA PRO A 610 8.38 19.17 -8.44
C PRO A 610 7.34 18.40 -7.62
N TRP A 611 6.05 18.58 -7.92
CA TRP A 611 4.98 17.89 -7.23
C TRP A 611 4.68 16.50 -7.78
N MET A 612 5.09 16.22 -9.03
CA MET A 612 4.92 14.92 -9.66
C MET A 612 6.11 13.97 -9.42
N ALA A 613 7.27 14.53 -9.10
CA ALA A 613 8.48 13.74 -8.88
C ALA A 613 8.37 12.67 -7.79
N GLY A 614 7.33 12.70 -6.96
CA GLY A 614 7.04 11.66 -5.99
C GLY A 614 5.72 10.92 -6.23
N MET A 615 4.82 11.43 -7.08
CA MET A 615 3.44 10.93 -7.16
C MET A 615 3.13 10.14 -8.44
N PHE A 616 3.86 10.39 -9.54
CA PHE A 616 3.63 9.68 -10.82
C PHE A 616 4.78 8.79 -11.23
N TRP A 617 5.85 8.84 -10.51
CA TRP A 617 6.92 7.91 -10.71
C TRP A 617 6.53 6.62 -9.97
N PRO A 618 6.41 5.52 -10.60
CA PRO A 618 7.08 4.93 -11.75
C PRO A 618 6.16 4.21 -12.73
N TYR A 619 4.98 4.73 -13.03
CA TYR A 619 4.05 4.10 -13.99
C TYR A 619 4.61 4.00 -15.40
N ARG A 620 5.86 4.29 -15.56
CA ARG A 620 6.57 3.75 -16.69
C ARG A 620 6.82 2.30 -16.41
N SER A 621 6.45 1.47 -17.33
CA SER A 621 6.83 0.09 -17.49
C SER A 621 8.35 -0.14 -17.48
N THR A 622 9.07 0.40 -16.53
CA THR A 622 10.23 -0.32 -16.04
C THR A 622 9.64 -1.50 -15.27
N LYS A 623 8.78 -2.26 -16.02
CA LYS A 623 8.32 -3.56 -15.59
C LYS A 623 9.37 -4.14 -14.73
N LEU A 624 8.97 -4.74 -13.64
CA LEU A 624 9.75 -5.65 -12.86
C LEU A 624 10.72 -6.43 -13.76
N THR A 625 11.73 -5.73 -14.28
CA THR A 625 12.83 -6.35 -15.02
C THR A 625 13.74 -7.09 -14.06
N GLN A 626 13.38 -7.06 -12.76
CA GLN A 626 14.11 -7.76 -11.72
C GLN A 626 13.09 -8.48 -10.82
N PRO A 627 13.13 -9.82 -10.77
CA PRO A 627 12.38 -10.53 -9.75
C PRO A 627 12.84 -10.03 -8.37
N PHE A 628 11.92 -9.95 -7.43
CA PHE A 628 12.25 -9.69 -6.04
C PHE A 628 13.19 -10.78 -5.55
N ARG A 629 14.33 -10.38 -4.99
CA ARG A 629 15.26 -11.33 -4.37
C ARG A 629 15.05 -11.41 -2.87
N ALA A 630 14.70 -10.33 -2.20
CA ALA A 630 14.22 -10.40 -0.83
C ALA A 630 12.75 -10.85 -0.81
N GLN A 631 12.38 -11.58 0.22
CA GLN A 631 11.01 -12.00 0.46
C GLN A 631 10.21 -10.85 1.09
N THR A 632 8.89 -10.96 1.12
CA THR A 632 8.02 -10.03 1.87
C THR A 632 8.45 -10.02 3.34
N SER A 633 8.64 -8.81 3.87
CA SER A 633 9.19 -8.61 5.22
C SER A 633 10.39 -9.55 5.46
N GLY A 634 11.43 -9.35 4.71
CA GLY A 634 12.63 -10.17 4.71
C GLY A 634 13.88 -9.36 4.39
N GLY A 635 13.81 -8.06 4.69
CA GLY A 635 14.94 -7.14 4.60
C GLY A 635 15.85 -7.20 5.81
N PHE A 636 16.25 -6.05 6.35
CA PHE A 636 17.19 -5.98 7.46
C PHE A 636 16.48 -6.05 8.80
N GLU A 637 16.55 -7.20 9.46
CA GLU A 637 16.06 -7.47 10.80
C GLU A 637 17.09 -7.02 11.84
N GLY A 638 18.16 -7.76 12.02
CA GLY A 638 19.24 -7.42 12.97
C GLY A 638 20.34 -6.61 12.32
N MET A 639 20.98 -5.72 13.07
CA MET A 639 22.12 -4.96 12.60
C MET A 639 23.13 -4.72 13.71
N ALA A 640 24.33 -5.27 13.57
CA ALA A 640 25.43 -4.97 14.47
C ALA A 640 26.23 -3.74 14.00
N ILE A 641 26.85 -3.03 14.96
CA ILE A 641 27.89 -2.05 14.70
C ILE A 641 29.22 -2.55 15.27
N THR A 642 30.31 -2.33 14.56
CA THR A 642 31.65 -2.69 15.07
C THR A 642 32.01 -1.88 16.32
N PRO A 643 32.83 -2.42 17.26
CA PRO A 643 33.20 -1.72 18.48
C PRO A 643 33.86 -0.36 18.25
N ASP A 644 34.61 -0.21 17.14
CA ASP A 644 35.17 1.07 16.71
C ASP A 644 34.16 2.03 16.10
N LYS A 645 32.89 1.56 15.90
CA LYS A 645 31.77 2.30 15.34
C LYS A 645 32.00 2.84 13.93
N HIS A 646 32.78 2.13 13.12
CA HIS A 646 33.06 2.51 11.74
C HIS A 646 32.32 1.69 10.70
N ARG A 647 31.77 0.53 11.07
CA ARG A 647 31.07 -0.37 10.13
C ARG A 647 29.76 -0.89 10.73
N LEU A 648 28.74 -1.00 9.87
CA LEU A 648 27.50 -1.70 10.17
C LEU A 648 27.52 -3.07 9.49
N LEU A 649 26.89 -4.04 10.14
CA LEU A 649 26.64 -5.36 9.60
C LEU A 649 25.14 -5.67 9.62
N PRO A 650 24.35 -5.11 8.68
CA PRO A 650 22.94 -5.47 8.56
C PRO A 650 22.79 -6.92 8.12
N LEU A 651 21.84 -7.64 8.75
CA LEU A 651 21.53 -9.04 8.53
C LEU A 651 20.11 -9.19 7.99
N LEU A 652 19.98 -9.89 6.86
CA LEU A 652 18.65 -10.19 6.29
C LEU A 652 17.88 -11.17 7.18
N GLU A 653 16.57 -10.96 7.35
CA GLU A 653 15.69 -11.87 8.12
C GLU A 653 15.53 -13.22 7.41
N LYS A 654 15.33 -13.18 6.10
CA LYS A 654 14.96 -14.35 5.29
C LYS A 654 15.98 -14.65 4.20
N PRO A 655 16.08 -15.91 3.77
CA PRO A 655 16.89 -16.29 2.61
C PRO A 655 16.42 -15.58 1.35
N LEU A 656 17.37 -15.18 0.51
CA LEU A 656 17.05 -14.61 -0.78
C LEU A 656 16.44 -15.65 -1.73
N ALA A 657 15.54 -15.20 -2.60
CA ALA A 657 14.96 -16.05 -3.64
C ALA A 657 16.06 -16.61 -4.55
N GLY A 658 16.04 -17.92 -4.74
CA GLY A 658 17.04 -18.65 -5.52
C GLY A 658 18.27 -19.13 -4.73
N ASP A 659 18.45 -18.67 -3.49
CA ASP A 659 19.54 -19.10 -2.61
C ASP A 659 19.10 -20.31 -1.74
N ASP A 660 20.06 -20.88 -0.99
CA ASP A 660 19.74 -21.92 0.00
C ASP A 660 18.78 -21.36 1.06
N GLN A 661 17.61 -21.96 1.16
CA GLN A 661 16.51 -21.51 2.03
C GLN A 661 16.79 -21.66 3.54
N ARG A 662 17.99 -22.03 3.90
CA ARG A 662 18.46 -22.08 5.28
C ARG A 662 19.64 -21.17 5.55
N THR A 663 19.99 -20.32 4.59
CA THR A 663 21.14 -19.40 4.66
C THR A 663 20.69 -17.97 4.46
N ILE A 664 21.03 -17.12 5.41
CA ILE A 664 20.83 -15.68 5.30
C ILE A 664 22.18 -14.94 5.25
N LEU A 665 22.17 -13.70 4.81
CA LEU A 665 23.37 -12.93 4.52
C LEU A 665 23.49 -11.73 5.46
N MET A 666 24.68 -11.54 6.05
CA MET A 666 25.12 -10.29 6.65
C MET A 666 25.89 -9.51 5.59
N HIS A 667 25.61 -8.24 5.47
CA HIS A 667 26.34 -7.33 4.58
C HIS A 667 27.17 -6.35 5.40
N GLU A 668 28.32 -5.94 4.87
CA GLU A 668 29.14 -4.92 5.54
C GLU A 668 28.96 -3.57 4.86
N PHE A 669 28.66 -2.54 5.65
CA PHE A 669 28.53 -1.15 5.24
C PHE A 669 29.54 -0.28 5.98
N ASP A 670 30.32 0.49 5.25
CA ASP A 670 31.32 1.40 5.80
C ASP A 670 30.74 2.80 6.00
N LEU A 671 30.75 3.29 7.23
CA LEU A 671 30.15 4.57 7.61
C LEU A 671 30.94 5.77 7.06
N ALA A 672 32.25 5.65 6.87
CA ALA A 672 33.07 6.77 6.40
C ALA A 672 32.87 7.04 4.91
N SER A 673 32.67 5.99 4.12
CA SER A 673 32.40 6.10 2.67
C SER A 673 30.91 6.08 2.35
N SER A 674 30.03 5.87 3.34
CA SER A 674 28.59 5.70 3.19
C SER A 674 28.24 4.68 2.09
N SER A 675 28.87 3.52 2.13
CA SER A 675 28.70 2.52 1.08
C SER A 675 28.92 1.08 1.55
N TYR A 676 28.24 0.14 0.88
CA TYR A 676 28.50 -1.28 1.09
C TYR A 676 29.87 -1.67 0.53
N THR A 677 30.66 -2.39 1.34
CA THR A 677 32.01 -2.81 0.95
C THR A 677 32.03 -3.99 -0.02
N GLY A 678 30.92 -4.73 -0.11
CA GLY A 678 30.82 -6.00 -0.83
C GLY A 678 31.22 -7.22 0.01
N ASN A 679 31.74 -7.03 1.22
CA ASN A 679 31.95 -8.14 2.15
C ASN A 679 30.60 -8.66 2.64
N ARG A 680 30.47 -10.00 2.65
CA ARG A 680 29.27 -10.69 3.09
C ARG A 680 29.66 -11.88 3.97
N PHE A 681 28.88 -12.17 5.01
CA PHE A 681 29.02 -13.34 5.84
C PHE A 681 27.74 -14.16 5.77
N LYS A 682 27.82 -15.47 5.93
CA LYS A 682 26.70 -16.39 5.82
C LYS A 682 26.32 -16.91 7.20
N TYR A 683 25.04 -16.84 7.52
CA TYR A 683 24.48 -17.48 8.70
C TYR A 683 23.56 -18.63 8.28
N GLN A 684 23.74 -19.80 8.91
CA GLN A 684 22.91 -20.96 8.64
C GLN A 684 21.98 -21.23 9.81
N PHE A 685 20.68 -21.34 9.54
CA PHE A 685 19.68 -21.67 10.55
C PHE A 685 19.90 -23.06 11.18
N ASP A 686 19.58 -23.20 12.47
CA ASP A 686 19.32 -24.48 13.12
C ASP A 686 18.16 -25.21 12.39
N PRO A 687 18.15 -26.56 12.33
CA PRO A 687 17.01 -27.26 11.73
C PRO A 687 15.63 -26.89 12.26
N ARG A 688 15.53 -26.29 13.43
CA ARG A 688 14.29 -25.84 14.07
C ARG A 688 14.00 -24.36 13.88
N GLY A 689 15.03 -23.55 13.55
CA GLY A 689 14.91 -22.12 13.37
C GLY A 689 14.35 -21.76 12.01
N VAL A 690 13.56 -20.68 11.95
CA VAL A 690 12.92 -20.15 10.74
C VAL A 690 13.12 -18.65 10.54
N SER A 691 13.45 -17.93 11.62
CA SER A 691 13.71 -16.48 11.63
C SER A 691 14.80 -16.16 12.64
N ILE A 692 15.42 -15.02 12.47
CA ILE A 692 16.23 -14.36 13.50
C ILE A 692 15.39 -13.29 14.20
N GLY A 693 15.89 -12.70 15.27
CA GLY A 693 15.30 -11.55 15.92
C GLY A 693 16.28 -10.40 15.98
N ASP A 694 17.55 -10.63 16.33
CA ASP A 694 18.52 -9.56 16.43
C ASP A 694 19.94 -10.09 16.21
N PHE A 695 20.84 -9.15 15.93
CA PHE A 695 22.28 -9.39 15.78
C PHE A 695 23.09 -8.22 16.35
N ILE A 696 23.96 -8.53 17.30
CA ILE A 696 24.93 -7.57 17.86
C ILE A 696 26.35 -8.14 17.82
N LEU A 697 27.37 -7.27 17.79
CA LEU A 697 28.76 -7.63 18.04
C LEU A 697 29.13 -7.38 19.51
N THR A 698 29.89 -8.30 20.10
CA THR A 698 30.45 -8.19 21.47
C THR A 698 31.91 -7.75 21.44
N ASP A 699 32.59 -8.02 20.35
CA ASP A 699 33.94 -7.55 19.99
C ASP A 699 34.12 -7.57 18.46
N GLU A 700 35.35 -7.40 17.92
CA GLU A 700 35.62 -7.33 16.48
C GLU A 700 35.28 -8.63 15.72
N GLU A 701 35.23 -9.77 16.39
CA GLU A 701 35.08 -11.08 15.76
C GLU A 701 33.86 -11.86 16.27
N HIS A 702 33.34 -11.53 17.45
CA HIS A 702 32.27 -12.27 18.10
C HIS A 702 31.00 -11.45 18.21
N GLY A 703 29.85 -12.17 18.14
CA GLY A 703 28.54 -11.54 18.30
C GLY A 703 27.50 -12.49 18.87
N LEU A 704 26.31 -11.98 19.04
CA LEU A 704 25.13 -12.70 19.47
C LEU A 704 24.02 -12.57 18.41
N ILE A 705 23.33 -13.67 18.15
CA ILE A 705 22.17 -13.72 17.27
C ILE A 705 21.05 -14.45 17.98
N ILE A 706 19.85 -13.86 17.95
CA ILE A 706 18.60 -14.54 18.32
C ILE A 706 18.12 -15.34 17.12
N GLU A 707 17.81 -16.63 17.35
CA GLU A 707 17.20 -17.51 16.34
C GLU A 707 15.96 -18.18 16.92
N ARG A 708 14.86 -18.17 16.19
CA ARG A 708 13.55 -18.56 16.69
C ARG A 708 12.71 -19.38 15.69
N ASP A 709 11.73 -20.12 16.22
CA ASP A 709 10.57 -20.58 15.47
C ASP A 709 9.40 -19.56 15.62
N ASN A 710 8.31 -19.73 14.85
CA ASN A 710 7.14 -18.86 14.88
C ASN A 710 6.04 -19.34 15.85
N THR A 711 6.36 -20.21 16.81
CA THR A 711 5.38 -20.65 17.82
C THR A 711 5.31 -19.66 18.96
N GLN A 712 4.09 -19.45 19.51
CA GLN A 712 3.87 -18.66 20.70
C GLN A 712 3.33 -19.54 21.83
N GLY A 713 3.74 -19.26 23.08
CA GLY A 713 3.31 -20.02 24.28
C GLY A 713 3.74 -21.48 24.32
N ASN A 714 4.54 -21.92 23.35
CA ASN A 714 4.99 -23.31 23.25
C ASN A 714 6.31 -23.54 23.98
N LEU A 715 6.26 -24.11 25.17
CA LEU A 715 7.45 -24.39 26.00
C LEU A 715 8.35 -25.51 25.41
N ASN A 716 7.94 -26.18 24.34
CA ASN A 716 8.71 -27.18 23.59
C ASN A 716 9.11 -26.65 22.21
N GLY A 717 8.93 -25.37 21.93
CA GLY A 717 9.37 -24.71 20.70
C GLY A 717 10.89 -24.51 20.64
N PHE A 718 11.31 -23.58 19.83
CA PHE A 718 12.72 -23.25 19.63
C PHE A 718 12.94 -21.72 19.72
N LYS A 719 13.61 -21.28 20.79
CA LYS A 719 14.01 -19.89 21.03
C LYS A 719 15.43 -19.89 21.62
N ALA A 720 16.41 -19.39 20.90
CA ALA A 720 17.80 -19.50 21.28
C ALA A 720 18.61 -18.23 20.99
N VAL A 721 19.57 -17.94 21.85
CA VAL A 721 20.65 -17.01 21.54
C VAL A 721 21.90 -17.80 21.19
N TYR A 722 22.47 -17.53 20.01
CA TYR A 722 23.74 -18.10 19.59
C TYR A 722 24.86 -17.08 19.74
N LYS A 723 25.98 -17.52 20.28
CA LYS A 723 27.27 -16.86 20.09
C LYS A 723 27.78 -17.21 18.70
N ILE A 724 28.21 -16.21 17.95
CA ILE A 724 28.83 -16.39 16.64
C ILE A 724 30.27 -15.90 16.64
N THR A 725 31.06 -16.46 15.73
CA THR A 725 32.38 -15.94 15.37
C THR A 725 32.39 -15.68 13.88
N LEU A 726 32.69 -14.45 13.50
CA LEU A 726 32.86 -14.03 12.10
C LEU A 726 34.08 -14.75 11.53
N GLY A 727 33.95 -15.23 10.30
CA GLY A 727 35.05 -15.80 9.53
C GLY A 727 35.59 -14.82 8.48
N ALA A 728 36.25 -15.34 7.48
CA ALA A 728 36.60 -14.54 6.32
C ALA A 728 35.31 -14.19 5.51
N PRO A 729 35.29 -13.04 4.84
CA PRO A 729 34.16 -12.70 3.95
C PRO A 729 33.84 -13.81 2.95
N GLY A 730 32.55 -14.08 2.74
CA GLY A 730 32.05 -15.15 1.90
C GLY A 730 31.89 -16.51 2.60
N THR A 731 32.35 -16.67 3.83
CA THR A 731 32.25 -17.93 4.60
C THR A 731 31.07 -17.92 5.55
N PHE A 732 30.71 -19.11 6.07
CA PHE A 732 29.76 -19.23 7.17
C PHE A 732 30.41 -18.78 8.48
N VAL A 733 29.61 -18.14 9.34
CA VAL A 733 29.99 -17.88 10.72
C VAL A 733 29.98 -19.20 11.51
N ASN A 734 30.90 -19.33 12.49
CA ASN A 734 30.78 -20.39 13.47
C ASN A 734 29.77 -20.00 14.52
N LYS A 735 28.88 -20.91 14.93
CA LYS A 735 27.90 -20.62 15.98
C LYS A 735 27.88 -21.68 17.09
N GLU A 736 27.70 -21.20 18.30
CA GLU A 736 27.60 -22.02 19.51
C GLU A 736 26.38 -21.55 20.30
N LEU A 737 25.56 -22.48 20.83
CA LEU A 737 24.41 -22.15 21.67
C LEU A 737 24.90 -21.46 22.95
N ALA A 738 24.52 -20.20 23.15
CA ALA A 738 24.76 -19.44 24.34
C ALA A 738 23.68 -19.74 25.38
N VAL A 739 22.39 -19.57 25.04
CA VAL A 739 21.26 -19.81 25.93
C VAL A 739 20.05 -20.37 25.19
N ASP A 740 19.32 -21.29 25.80
CA ASP A 740 17.99 -21.74 25.41
C ASP A 740 16.96 -20.92 26.19
N LEU A 741 16.30 -19.98 25.54
CA LEU A 741 15.37 -19.03 26.17
C LEU A 741 14.09 -19.69 26.72
N LEU A 742 13.83 -20.94 26.35
CA LEU A 742 12.74 -21.73 26.93
C LEU A 742 13.14 -22.54 28.18
N ARG A 743 14.42 -22.45 28.62
CA ARG A 743 14.99 -23.28 29.70
C ARG A 743 15.90 -22.48 30.63
N ILE A 744 15.38 -21.41 31.21
CA ILE A 744 16.10 -20.54 32.12
C ILE A 744 15.73 -20.91 33.58
N SER A 745 16.71 -21.00 34.46
CA SER A 745 16.47 -21.23 35.88
C SER A 745 16.08 -19.93 36.59
N ASP A 746 15.01 -19.93 37.38
CA ASP A 746 14.62 -18.81 38.25
C ASP A 746 14.58 -19.27 39.72
N PRO A 747 15.73 -19.48 40.33
CA PRO A 747 15.79 -19.96 41.71
C PRO A 747 15.21 -18.97 42.73
N HIS A 748 15.22 -17.69 42.41
CA HIS A 748 14.76 -16.58 43.24
C HIS A 748 13.31 -16.17 43.00
N ARG A 749 12.62 -16.82 42.02
CA ARG A 749 11.24 -16.53 41.66
C ARG A 749 11.02 -15.08 41.25
N ILE A 750 11.98 -14.53 40.50
CA ILE A 750 11.93 -13.17 39.98
C ILE A 750 10.72 -12.99 39.07
N SER A 751 10.39 -14.02 38.29
CA SER A 751 9.27 -14.02 37.36
C SER A 751 7.88 -14.02 38.05
N GLU A 752 7.78 -14.44 39.34
CA GLU A 752 6.50 -14.53 40.03
C GLU A 752 6.10 -13.20 40.72
N PRO A 753 4.80 -12.92 40.92
CA PRO A 753 3.70 -13.74 40.46
C PRO A 753 3.42 -13.46 38.97
N GLY A 754 3.00 -14.48 38.24
CA GLY A 754 2.39 -14.32 36.94
C GLY A 754 0.89 -14.01 37.04
N GLN A 755 0.26 -13.73 35.89
CA GLN A 755 -1.19 -13.62 35.77
C GLN A 755 -1.84 -15.01 35.62
N PRO A 756 -3.14 -15.18 35.92
CA PRO A 756 -3.83 -16.45 35.68
C PRO A 756 -3.79 -16.85 34.21
N GLY A 757 -3.25 -18.02 33.93
CA GLY A 757 -3.11 -18.52 32.55
C GLY A 757 -1.74 -18.27 31.92
N ASP A 758 -0.82 -17.61 32.61
CA ASP A 758 0.54 -17.42 32.12
C ASP A 758 1.30 -18.73 32.01
N VAL A 759 2.15 -18.82 31.00
CA VAL A 759 3.05 -19.93 30.78
C VAL A 759 4.51 -19.51 30.97
N GLY A 760 5.36 -20.44 31.39
CA GLY A 760 6.80 -20.19 31.54
C GLY A 760 7.19 -19.32 32.74
N ILE A 761 6.35 -19.19 33.76
CA ILE A 761 6.60 -18.45 35.00
C ILE A 761 7.02 -19.43 36.10
N GLY A 762 7.89 -19.01 37.00
CA GLY A 762 8.33 -19.75 38.16
C GLY A 762 9.75 -20.32 38.06
N ARG A 763 10.12 -21.32 38.87
CA ARG A 763 11.50 -21.83 38.98
C ARG A 763 12.15 -22.29 37.67
N ASN A 764 11.33 -22.70 36.70
CA ASN A 764 11.73 -23.01 35.35
C ASN A 764 11.11 -21.91 34.46
N PHE A 765 11.84 -20.84 34.29
CA PHE A 765 11.40 -19.72 33.48
C PHE A 765 11.59 -20.03 32.00
N ALA A 766 10.64 -19.58 31.18
CA ALA A 766 10.74 -19.62 29.74
C ALA A 766 10.33 -18.27 29.14
N PHE A 767 10.87 -17.93 28.00
CA PHE A 767 10.59 -16.71 27.23
C PHE A 767 9.89 -17.10 25.90
N PRO A 768 8.55 -17.40 25.94
CA PRO A 768 7.86 -18.16 24.90
C PRO A 768 7.16 -17.28 23.85
N PHE A 769 7.66 -16.10 23.59
CA PHE A 769 7.05 -15.15 22.66
C PHE A 769 7.24 -15.57 21.20
N THR A 770 6.36 -15.12 20.32
CA THR A 770 6.49 -15.36 18.87
C THR A 770 7.75 -14.70 18.37
N THR A 771 7.89 -13.42 18.68
CA THR A 771 8.97 -12.53 18.31
C THR A 771 9.80 -12.19 19.54
N ILE A 772 11.09 -12.38 19.45
CA ILE A 772 12.11 -12.04 20.44
C ILE A 772 13.18 -11.35 19.62
N GLU A 773 13.26 -10.03 19.73
CA GLU A 773 13.91 -9.21 18.74
C GLU A 773 15.01 -8.30 19.25
N ASP A 774 15.35 -8.43 20.54
CA ASP A 774 16.46 -7.66 21.08
C ASP A 774 17.39 -8.49 21.95
N VAL A 775 18.69 -8.38 21.72
CA VAL A 775 19.73 -8.89 22.58
C VAL A 775 20.73 -7.80 22.94
N LEU A 776 21.06 -7.68 24.23
CA LEU A 776 22.05 -6.75 24.75
C LEU A 776 23.23 -7.50 25.40
N PHE A 777 24.41 -7.02 25.16
CA PHE A 777 25.63 -7.49 25.82
C PHE A 777 25.99 -6.54 26.97
N PHE A 778 25.82 -6.97 28.21
CA PHE A 778 26.26 -6.21 29.38
C PHE A 778 27.70 -6.54 29.77
N ASP A 779 28.01 -7.83 29.85
CA ASP A 779 29.35 -8.34 30.09
C ASP A 779 29.44 -9.83 29.67
N GLN A 780 30.64 -10.43 29.87
CA GLN A 780 30.88 -11.82 29.50
C GLN A 780 29.93 -12.86 30.14
N LYS A 781 29.13 -12.47 31.11
CA LYS A 781 28.20 -13.37 31.81
C LYS A 781 26.76 -12.89 31.84
N HIS A 782 26.50 -11.68 31.40
CA HIS A 782 25.14 -11.12 31.46
C HIS A 782 24.71 -10.58 30.11
N ILE A 783 23.55 -11.01 29.68
CA ILE A 783 22.87 -10.48 28.49
C ILE A 783 21.48 -9.97 28.87
N GLY A 784 20.99 -8.98 28.14
CA GLY A 784 19.60 -8.57 28.14
C GLY A 784 18.86 -9.20 26.96
N VAL A 785 17.59 -9.48 27.13
CA VAL A 785 16.72 -9.97 26.05
C VAL A 785 15.35 -9.31 26.19
N LEU A 786 14.79 -8.82 25.07
CA LEU A 786 13.43 -8.30 25.00
C LEU A 786 12.64 -9.05 23.95
N ASN A 787 11.31 -9.06 24.10
CA ASN A 787 10.41 -9.50 23.04
C ASN A 787 9.81 -8.27 22.34
N ASP A 788 9.42 -8.46 21.09
CA ASP A 788 8.34 -7.73 20.48
C ASP A 788 7.00 -8.39 20.86
N ASN A 789 6.07 -7.63 21.40
CA ASN A 789 4.78 -8.16 21.80
C ASN A 789 3.74 -8.19 20.67
N ASN A 790 4.05 -7.68 19.48
CA ASN A 790 3.14 -7.59 18.34
C ASN A 790 1.74 -7.11 18.75
N PHE A 791 1.66 -6.09 19.57
CA PHE A 791 0.38 -5.62 20.14
C PHE A 791 -0.59 -5.14 19.04
N PRO A 792 -1.84 -5.54 19.05
CA PRO A 792 -2.53 -6.39 20.03
C PRO A 792 -2.66 -7.87 19.63
N PHE A 793 -1.78 -8.39 18.76
CA PHE A 793 -1.99 -9.68 18.11
C PHE A 793 -1.43 -10.88 18.88
N SER A 794 -0.24 -10.77 19.48
CA SER A 794 0.43 -11.89 20.15
C SER A 794 -0.08 -12.12 21.56
N VAL A 795 -0.10 -13.40 21.96
CA VAL A 795 -0.56 -13.87 23.28
C VAL A 795 0.37 -14.94 23.89
N GLY A 796 1.65 -14.93 23.53
CA GLY A 796 2.62 -15.99 23.87
C GLY A 796 2.76 -16.28 25.36
N ARG A 797 2.91 -15.28 26.22
CA ARG A 797 2.89 -15.43 27.69
C ARG A 797 1.51 -15.77 28.18
N HIS A 798 0.49 -15.15 27.62
CA HIS A 798 -0.87 -15.11 28.11
C HIS A 798 -1.82 -16.08 27.38
N VAL A 799 -1.30 -17.15 26.75
CA VAL A 799 -2.12 -18.11 25.95
C VAL A 799 -3.31 -18.68 26.74
N GLY A 800 -3.22 -18.78 28.05
CA GLY A 800 -4.33 -19.30 28.88
C GLY A 800 -5.45 -18.30 29.09
N SER A 801 -5.19 -17.00 29.00
CA SER A 801 -6.20 -15.92 29.13
C SER A 801 -6.57 -15.30 27.80
N GLY A 802 -5.72 -15.40 26.78
CA GLY A 802 -5.87 -14.75 25.49
C GLY A 802 -5.73 -13.21 25.56
N GLN A 803 -5.05 -12.68 26.58
CA GLN A 803 -4.68 -11.28 26.64
C GLN A 803 -3.46 -11.01 25.76
N PRO A 804 -3.33 -9.80 25.18
CA PRO A 804 -2.11 -9.43 24.47
C PRO A 804 -0.87 -9.54 25.36
N ASP A 805 0.25 -9.90 24.74
CA ASP A 805 1.54 -9.98 25.44
C ASP A 805 2.02 -8.59 25.91
N ASP A 806 2.67 -8.58 27.07
CA ASP A 806 3.42 -7.44 27.58
C ASP A 806 4.81 -7.37 26.90
N GLU A 807 5.45 -6.21 26.91
CA GLU A 807 6.88 -6.09 26.65
C GLU A 807 7.66 -6.56 27.86
N GLU A 808 8.45 -7.59 27.73
CA GLU A 808 9.29 -8.10 28.82
C GLU A 808 10.77 -7.87 28.52
N PHE A 809 11.45 -7.18 29.42
CA PHE A 809 12.90 -7.03 29.41
C PHE A 809 13.50 -7.90 30.52
N ILE A 810 14.31 -8.89 30.13
CA ILE A 810 14.95 -9.81 31.08
C ILE A 810 16.47 -9.70 31.07
N ILE A 811 17.10 -9.94 32.21
CA ILE A 811 18.55 -10.08 32.38
C ILE A 811 18.84 -11.54 32.68
N ILE A 812 19.69 -12.15 31.85
CA ILE A 812 20.11 -13.54 31.98
C ILE A 812 21.58 -13.60 32.35
N LYS A 813 21.87 -14.34 33.42
CA LYS A 813 23.24 -14.73 33.76
C LYS A 813 23.56 -16.06 33.11
N LEU A 814 24.57 -16.07 32.30
CA LEU A 814 25.04 -17.23 31.58
C LEU A 814 25.84 -18.19 32.45
N ASP A 815 25.61 -19.49 32.29
CA ASP A 815 26.42 -20.55 32.95
C ASP A 815 27.91 -20.48 32.54
N ARG A 816 28.15 -20.12 31.26
CA ARG A 816 29.49 -19.97 30.70
C ARG A 816 29.68 -18.54 30.19
N PRO A 817 30.89 -17.98 30.35
CA PRO A 817 31.20 -16.70 29.70
C PRO A 817 31.12 -16.80 28.19
N LEU A 818 30.71 -15.72 27.55
CA LEU A 818 30.67 -15.52 26.09
C LEU A 818 32.09 -15.52 25.49
#